data_9a3eabf0ed5312bc52157035a6571d8e
#
_entry.id   9a3eabf0ed5312bc52157035a6571d8e
#
_cell.length_a   1.000
_cell.length_b   1.000
_cell.length_c   1.000
_cell.angle_alpha   90.00
_cell.angle_beta   90.00
_cell.angle_gamma   90.00
#
_symmetry.space_group_name_H-M   'P 1'
#
loop_
_entity.id
_entity.type
_entity.pdbx_description
1 polymer ?
#
loop_
_entity_poly.entity_id
_entity_poly.type
_entity_poly.pdbx_seq_one_letter_code
_entity_poly.pdbx_strand_id
1 'polypeptide(L)'
;MFAGKDPSRVGLVLSGGAARGFAHVGVIEVLERNGIQIDVVTGTSMGSIIGGLYAIGYSPARLRDVTSSLDWERVLRDDPERRNLTIERKWEEGRLLYSLPMRGIVPELPSSLIEGQRISQALTGLTWAVHAESDFTAFPRPFGAVATSLETGEAVPLRSGFLPLAIRASLSIPAAFAPVEIDGRLLIDGGLSRNLPAQDARDLGADWLICSDVSEPLSPQDSLRNLAEILNQTIAYRMWESTEVQRRLCDVLIVTDVPSSLSIGFDRSEEIIEFGIRAAVAALDSLQRIGLPVAPETAFRDRKIASLDPLARPVRIATIRVAGLEQVDRATVNRTLQIAPGDVVSAAEMDRGISRLYDTRLFQTVWYRLTPTGGETGEPAIMDLRVEVRERHRNSLGISYRYDSRYKASLLLSAGFRNLVFPGSFSRGEVRLGEQTRFAGEFGKRWGWSAAPLAALRFVNTRMPFDIYEMEREVAAPNVSSTVFEGVAGFGFGYSAFVGLEGGFQSLSIDENLDDRDWLAGDESFWTVAGVVDVDRWDRARFPRGGWALRAEALWTAGISGDRDFAQQVIDAEGVLPLSPRIGLLARVTAGGTRGDTIPLNYLFFAGGAQQFDLYRRRQFPFYGLRVNERRGRFVRSGTVGIQWEFLSDLFVQLRGNVAALPRDSEWRSEDFFGGWGLTLGGWTRFGSGMLTIAGAGFSELPRVDIDVGFPF
;
A
#
# COMPACT_ATOMS: atom_id res chain seq x y z
N MET A 1 -22.26 -14.26 -56.46
CA MET A 1 -23.57 -14.65 -55.91
C MET A 1 -23.46 -14.73 -54.40
N PHE A 2 -23.48 -13.59 -53.70
CA PHE A 2 -23.51 -13.52 -52.22
C PHE A 2 -24.73 -12.69 -51.82
N ALA A 3 -25.89 -13.16 -52.22
CA ALA A 3 -27.16 -12.57 -51.79
C ALA A 3 -27.68 -13.38 -50.60
N GLY A 4 -27.73 -12.81 -49.40
CA GLY A 4 -28.52 -13.31 -48.28
C GLY A 4 -27.79 -13.79 -47.05
N LYS A 5 -26.50 -13.48 -46.83
CA LYS A 5 -25.93 -13.56 -45.48
C LYS A 5 -26.09 -12.22 -44.76
N ASP A 6 -26.58 -12.25 -43.53
CA ASP A 6 -26.44 -11.13 -42.58
C ASP A 6 -25.01 -10.59 -42.64
N PRO A 7 -24.81 -9.28 -42.46
CA PRO A 7 -23.45 -8.73 -42.48
C PRO A 7 -22.53 -9.50 -41.52
N SER A 8 -21.42 -9.98 -42.07
CA SER A 8 -20.47 -10.84 -41.33
C SER A 8 -19.97 -10.11 -40.05
N ARG A 9 -20.09 -10.74 -38.90
CA ARG A 9 -19.69 -10.18 -37.60
C ARG A 9 -18.20 -10.30 -37.37
N VAL A 10 -17.54 -9.21 -37.02
CA VAL A 10 -16.11 -9.15 -36.75
C VAL A 10 -15.85 -9.24 -35.22
N GLY A 11 -15.11 -10.25 -34.84
CA GLY A 11 -14.63 -10.45 -33.46
C GLY A 11 -13.22 -9.90 -33.25
N LEU A 12 -13.03 -9.13 -32.19
CA LEU A 12 -11.72 -8.72 -31.69
C LEU A 12 -11.32 -9.60 -30.51
N VAL A 13 -10.17 -10.26 -30.64
CA VAL A 13 -9.63 -11.17 -29.63
C VAL A 13 -8.37 -10.58 -29.04
N LEU A 14 -8.35 -10.38 -27.71
CA LEU A 14 -7.26 -9.72 -26.98
C LEU A 14 -6.59 -10.69 -26.01
N SER A 15 -5.29 -10.97 -26.23
CA SER A 15 -4.54 -11.88 -25.37
C SER A 15 -4.22 -11.26 -23.99
N GLY A 16 -3.89 -12.12 -23.04
CA GLY A 16 -3.19 -11.71 -21.82
C GLY A 16 -1.74 -11.33 -22.09
N GLY A 17 -1.15 -10.49 -21.21
CA GLY A 17 0.24 -10.06 -21.38
C GLY A 17 0.73 -9.04 -20.33
N ALA A 18 0.12 -8.95 -19.17
CA ALA A 18 0.43 -7.94 -18.14
C ALA A 18 0.48 -6.53 -18.75
N ALA A 19 1.51 -5.70 -18.45
CA ALA A 19 1.60 -4.34 -18.99
C ALA A 19 1.65 -4.29 -20.54
N ARG A 20 2.17 -5.32 -21.19
CA ARG A 20 2.21 -5.40 -22.68
C ARG A 20 0.81 -5.33 -23.30
N GLY A 21 -0.23 -5.72 -22.55
CA GLY A 21 -1.61 -5.60 -22.99
C GLY A 21 -2.10 -4.17 -23.25
N PHE A 22 -1.38 -3.14 -22.82
CA PHE A 22 -1.67 -1.75 -23.22
C PHE A 22 -1.54 -1.54 -24.73
N ALA A 23 -0.76 -2.37 -25.45
CA ALA A 23 -0.66 -2.34 -26.89
C ALA A 23 -2.01 -2.60 -27.59
N HIS A 24 -2.95 -3.31 -26.95
CA HIS A 24 -4.30 -3.51 -27.47
C HIS A 24 -5.03 -2.19 -27.71
N VAL A 25 -4.77 -1.15 -26.90
CA VAL A 25 -5.35 0.19 -27.10
C VAL A 25 -4.92 0.76 -28.44
N GLY A 26 -3.61 0.65 -28.76
CA GLY A 26 -3.08 1.08 -30.06
C GLY A 26 -3.66 0.31 -31.25
N VAL A 27 -3.86 -1.01 -31.08
CA VAL A 27 -4.51 -1.85 -32.10
C VAL A 27 -5.93 -1.39 -32.32
N ILE A 28 -6.75 -1.21 -31.27
CA ILE A 28 -8.13 -0.74 -31.37
C ILE A 28 -8.20 0.63 -32.05
N GLU A 29 -7.29 1.55 -31.70
CA GLU A 29 -7.21 2.88 -32.29
C GLU A 29 -6.99 2.83 -33.81
N VAL A 30 -6.09 1.99 -34.28
CA VAL A 30 -5.84 1.82 -35.74
C VAL A 30 -7.03 1.18 -36.44
N LEU A 31 -7.64 0.15 -35.84
CA LEU A 31 -8.82 -0.50 -36.41
C LEU A 31 -9.98 0.48 -36.59
N GLU A 32 -10.32 1.26 -35.54
CA GLU A 32 -11.40 2.25 -35.64
C GLU A 32 -11.09 3.39 -36.63
N ARG A 33 -9.86 3.91 -36.64
CA ARG A 33 -9.45 4.96 -37.61
C ARG A 33 -9.56 4.50 -39.06
N ASN A 34 -9.40 3.21 -39.32
CA ASN A 34 -9.56 2.63 -40.65
C ASN A 34 -10.98 2.09 -40.93
N GLY A 35 -11.95 2.46 -40.09
CA GLY A 35 -13.36 2.12 -40.31
C GLY A 35 -13.69 0.63 -40.08
N ILE A 36 -12.83 -0.15 -39.44
CA ILE A 36 -13.10 -1.55 -39.15
C ILE A 36 -14.02 -1.66 -37.96
N GLN A 37 -15.24 -2.14 -38.21
CA GLN A 37 -16.26 -2.28 -37.18
C GLN A 37 -16.06 -3.57 -36.41
N ILE A 38 -16.00 -3.46 -35.06
CA ILE A 38 -15.93 -4.61 -34.16
C ILE A 38 -17.31 -4.88 -33.58
N ASP A 39 -17.78 -6.13 -33.74
CA ASP A 39 -19.11 -6.58 -33.31
C ASP A 39 -19.07 -7.46 -32.05
N VAL A 40 -17.95 -8.13 -31.76
CA VAL A 40 -17.75 -9.03 -30.62
C VAL A 40 -16.35 -8.79 -30.05
N VAL A 41 -16.21 -8.89 -28.73
CA VAL A 41 -14.91 -8.73 -28.05
C VAL A 41 -14.71 -9.88 -27.07
N THR A 42 -13.53 -10.50 -27.13
CA THR A 42 -13.10 -11.44 -26.09
C THR A 42 -11.72 -11.08 -25.58
N GLY A 43 -11.45 -11.37 -24.29
CA GLY A 43 -10.17 -11.00 -23.71
C GLY A 43 -9.77 -11.88 -22.53
N THR A 44 -8.46 -12.01 -22.34
CA THR A 44 -7.86 -12.70 -21.21
C THR A 44 -6.94 -11.75 -20.45
N SER A 45 -6.95 -11.79 -19.11
CA SER A 45 -6.06 -10.97 -18.25
C SER A 45 -6.14 -9.47 -18.60
N MET A 46 -5.04 -8.80 -18.96
CA MET A 46 -5.07 -7.40 -19.42
C MET A 46 -5.98 -7.21 -20.65
N GLY A 47 -6.02 -8.18 -21.55
CA GLY A 47 -6.95 -8.16 -22.67
C GLY A 47 -8.42 -8.17 -22.24
N SER A 48 -8.75 -8.76 -21.07
CA SER A 48 -10.10 -8.69 -20.50
C SER A 48 -10.43 -7.32 -19.91
N ILE A 49 -9.44 -6.58 -19.38
CA ILE A 49 -9.61 -5.19 -18.92
C ILE A 49 -9.90 -4.29 -20.13
N ILE A 50 -8.97 -4.26 -21.07
CA ILE A 50 -9.10 -3.37 -22.27
C ILE A 50 -10.35 -3.75 -23.07
N GLY A 51 -10.53 -5.06 -23.32
CA GLY A 51 -11.69 -5.58 -24.08
C GLY A 51 -13.02 -5.34 -23.38
N GLY A 52 -13.10 -5.53 -22.07
CA GLY A 52 -14.31 -5.30 -21.28
C GLY A 52 -14.70 -3.81 -21.26
N LEU A 53 -13.74 -2.90 -21.06
CA LEU A 53 -13.99 -1.47 -21.14
C LEU A 53 -14.38 -1.03 -22.54
N TYR A 54 -13.74 -1.55 -23.58
CA TYR A 54 -14.11 -1.30 -24.97
C TYR A 54 -15.53 -1.83 -25.31
N ALA A 55 -15.87 -3.00 -24.80
CA ALA A 55 -17.18 -3.62 -25.01
C ALA A 55 -18.34 -2.80 -24.43
N ILE A 56 -18.15 -2.18 -23.28
CA ILE A 56 -19.15 -1.32 -22.64
C ILE A 56 -19.20 0.10 -23.20
N GLY A 57 -18.34 0.46 -24.19
CA GLY A 57 -18.43 1.72 -24.93
C GLY A 57 -17.29 2.71 -24.72
N TYR A 58 -16.19 2.34 -24.06
CA TYR A 58 -15.01 3.21 -24.01
C TYR A 58 -14.41 3.40 -25.42
N SER A 59 -14.16 4.66 -25.78
CA SER A 59 -13.41 4.98 -27.00
C SER A 59 -11.91 4.69 -26.83
N PRO A 60 -11.14 4.50 -27.93
CA PRO A 60 -9.68 4.35 -27.83
C PRO A 60 -9.00 5.47 -27.05
N ALA A 61 -9.42 6.73 -27.26
CA ALA A 61 -8.90 7.88 -26.50
C ALA A 61 -9.16 7.72 -25.00
N ARG A 62 -10.36 7.28 -24.61
CA ARG A 62 -10.67 7.06 -23.19
C ARG A 62 -9.92 5.87 -22.58
N LEU A 63 -9.70 4.80 -23.36
CA LEU A 63 -8.84 3.68 -22.95
C LEU A 63 -7.41 4.14 -22.70
N ARG A 64 -6.86 4.99 -23.59
CA ARG A 64 -5.54 5.61 -23.43
C ARG A 64 -5.47 6.46 -22.16
N ASP A 65 -6.48 7.29 -21.90
CA ASP A 65 -6.56 8.07 -20.66
C ASP A 65 -6.57 7.19 -19.42
N VAL A 66 -7.33 6.10 -19.41
CA VAL A 66 -7.39 5.16 -18.28
C VAL A 66 -6.02 4.50 -18.05
N THR A 67 -5.37 4.02 -19.11
CA THR A 67 -4.07 3.32 -19.00
C THR A 67 -2.95 4.26 -18.58
N SER A 68 -3.00 5.55 -18.90
CA SER A 68 -1.97 6.53 -18.55
C SER A 68 -2.22 7.25 -17.22
N SER A 69 -3.49 7.44 -16.82
CA SER A 69 -3.85 8.18 -15.60
C SER A 69 -4.00 7.31 -14.36
N LEU A 70 -4.25 6.01 -14.53
CA LEU A 70 -4.39 5.09 -13.40
C LEU A 70 -3.02 4.83 -12.76
N ASP A 71 -2.93 5.05 -11.45
CA ASP A 71 -1.74 4.69 -10.67
C ASP A 71 -1.65 3.15 -10.52
N TRP A 72 -1.11 2.50 -11.55
CA TRP A 72 -0.99 1.05 -11.62
C TRP A 72 -0.15 0.47 -10.49
N GLU A 73 0.89 1.18 -10.05
CA GLU A 73 1.70 0.72 -8.94
C GLU A 73 0.86 0.58 -7.66
N ARG A 74 0.02 1.56 -7.40
CA ARG A 74 -0.91 1.54 -6.27
C ARG A 74 -2.03 0.52 -6.45
N VAL A 75 -2.60 0.42 -7.65
CA VAL A 75 -3.72 -0.48 -7.98
C VAL A 75 -3.30 -1.95 -7.89
N LEU A 76 -2.05 -2.27 -8.22
CA LEU A 76 -1.49 -3.60 -8.13
C LEU A 76 -0.88 -3.93 -6.74
N ARG A 77 -1.06 -3.05 -5.75
CA ARG A 77 -0.68 -3.27 -4.34
C ARG A 77 -1.91 -3.10 -3.45
N ASP A 78 -2.00 -3.88 -2.40
CA ASP A 78 -3.12 -3.82 -1.43
C ASP A 78 -2.77 -2.99 -0.19
N ASP A 79 -1.78 -2.11 -0.29
CA ASP A 79 -1.38 -1.27 0.83
C ASP A 79 -2.48 -0.26 1.15
N PRO A 80 -2.82 -0.10 2.43
CA PRO A 80 -3.77 0.93 2.83
C PRO A 80 -3.17 2.31 2.63
N GLU A 81 -4.01 3.29 2.43
CA GLU A 81 -3.56 4.67 2.55
C GLU A 81 -3.25 4.99 4.01
N ARG A 82 -2.00 5.34 4.30
CA ARG A 82 -1.58 5.66 5.67
C ARG A 82 -2.47 6.71 6.35
N ARG A 83 -2.96 7.69 5.59
CA ARG A 83 -3.87 8.73 6.11
C ARG A 83 -5.20 8.17 6.66
N ASN A 84 -5.61 6.98 6.20
CA ASN A 84 -6.83 6.30 6.64
C ASN A 84 -6.59 5.27 7.74
N LEU A 85 -5.32 5.03 8.13
CA LEU A 85 -4.99 4.19 9.29
C LEU A 85 -5.23 4.96 10.59
N THR A 86 -5.77 4.28 11.59
CA THR A 86 -5.84 4.84 12.94
C THR A 86 -4.43 5.03 13.51
N ILE A 87 -4.27 5.95 14.47
CA ILE A 87 -2.95 6.28 15.01
C ILE A 87 -2.22 5.06 15.59
N GLU A 88 -2.94 4.14 16.23
CA GLU A 88 -2.37 2.91 16.78
C GLU A 88 -1.87 1.98 15.66
N ARG A 89 -2.55 1.99 14.51
CA ARG A 89 -2.12 1.23 13.33
C ARG A 89 -0.90 1.85 12.66
N LYS A 90 -0.80 3.17 12.67
CA LYS A 90 0.39 3.87 12.16
C LYS A 90 1.64 3.56 12.98
N TRP A 91 1.49 3.31 14.28
CA TRP A 91 2.61 2.86 15.11
C TRP A 91 3.09 1.44 14.75
N GLU A 92 2.22 0.63 14.15
CA GLU A 92 2.55 -0.74 13.71
C GLU A 92 3.05 -0.81 12.26
N GLU A 93 2.67 0.16 11.44
CA GLU A 93 2.93 0.15 10.01
C GLU A 93 4.42 0.21 9.69
N GLY A 94 4.83 -0.59 8.72
CA GLY A 94 6.21 -0.60 8.24
C GLY A 94 7.23 -1.21 9.21
N ARG A 95 6.79 -1.89 10.29
CA ARG A 95 7.67 -2.53 11.27
C ARG A 95 7.96 -4.01 10.97
N LEU A 96 7.12 -4.66 10.18
CA LEU A 96 7.22 -6.09 9.88
C LEU A 96 7.61 -6.32 8.42
N LEU A 97 8.57 -7.21 8.19
CA LEU A 97 8.91 -7.73 6.87
C LEU A 97 7.77 -8.59 6.34
N TYR A 98 7.28 -9.48 7.18
CA TYR A 98 6.23 -10.41 6.82
C TYR A 98 5.29 -10.65 8.01
N SER A 99 4.00 -10.79 7.70
CA SER A 99 2.98 -11.09 8.68
C SER A 99 2.12 -12.25 8.20
N LEU A 100 2.25 -13.40 8.85
CA LEU A 100 1.45 -14.59 8.60
C LEU A 100 0.11 -14.46 9.31
N PRO A 101 -1.02 -14.63 8.63
CA PRO A 101 -2.30 -14.81 9.30
C PRO A 101 -2.30 -16.09 10.13
N MET A 102 -3.06 -16.09 11.21
CA MET A 102 -3.24 -17.29 12.06
C MET A 102 -4.72 -17.62 12.22
N ARG A 103 -5.05 -18.90 12.12
CA ARG A 103 -6.34 -19.43 12.56
C ARG A 103 -6.21 -19.95 13.99
N GLY A 104 -6.79 -19.21 14.95
CA GLY A 104 -6.47 -19.41 16.35
C GLY A 104 -5.01 -19.08 16.63
N ILE A 105 -4.20 -20.09 16.94
CA ILE A 105 -2.74 -19.99 17.18
C ILE A 105 -1.89 -20.64 16.07
N VAL A 106 -2.53 -21.24 15.06
CA VAL A 106 -1.83 -21.94 13.97
C VAL A 106 -1.58 -20.96 12.82
N PRO A 107 -0.33 -20.71 12.39
CA PRO A 107 -0.05 -19.91 11.23
C PRO A 107 -0.59 -20.56 9.96
N GLU A 108 -1.19 -19.75 9.07
CA GLU A 108 -1.65 -20.17 7.74
C GLU A 108 -0.84 -19.46 6.67
N LEU A 109 -0.43 -20.21 5.65
CA LEU A 109 0.18 -19.59 4.49
C LEU A 109 -0.91 -18.87 3.68
N PRO A 110 -0.70 -17.61 3.29
CA PRO A 110 -1.65 -16.91 2.44
C PRO A 110 -1.74 -17.58 1.08
N SER A 111 -2.91 -17.53 0.46
CA SER A 111 -3.14 -18.08 -0.89
C SER A 111 -2.45 -17.26 -1.99
N SER A 112 -2.01 -16.04 -1.67
CA SER A 112 -1.40 -15.10 -2.63
C SER A 112 -0.62 -14.01 -1.89
N LEU A 113 0.21 -13.29 -2.64
CA LEU A 113 0.90 -12.10 -2.15
C LEU A 113 -0.03 -10.87 -2.05
N ILE A 114 -1.06 -10.81 -2.91
CA ILE A 114 -1.97 -9.67 -3.07
C ILE A 114 -3.40 -10.20 -3.16
N GLU A 115 -4.32 -9.69 -2.33
CA GLU A 115 -5.75 -10.03 -2.39
C GLU A 115 -6.42 -9.43 -3.64
N GLY A 116 -5.89 -8.33 -4.16
CA GLY A 116 -6.38 -7.61 -5.33
C GLY A 116 -7.54 -6.67 -5.03
N GLN A 117 -7.64 -6.15 -3.80
CA GLN A 117 -8.69 -5.19 -3.43
C GLN A 117 -8.65 -3.91 -4.27
N ARG A 118 -7.46 -3.33 -4.45
CA ARG A 118 -7.34 -2.06 -5.17
C ARG A 118 -7.68 -2.19 -6.65
N ILE A 119 -7.23 -3.26 -7.31
CA ILE A 119 -7.60 -3.50 -8.71
C ILE A 119 -9.10 -3.79 -8.84
N SER A 120 -9.67 -4.56 -7.91
CA SER A 120 -11.10 -4.82 -7.88
C SER A 120 -11.92 -3.55 -7.73
N GLN A 121 -11.49 -2.66 -6.85
CA GLN A 121 -12.12 -1.36 -6.62
C GLN A 121 -12.03 -0.46 -7.86
N ALA A 122 -10.86 -0.39 -8.51
CA ALA A 122 -10.68 0.36 -9.74
C ALA A 122 -11.57 -0.17 -10.87
N LEU A 123 -11.61 -1.49 -11.09
CA LEU A 123 -12.48 -2.13 -12.07
C LEU A 123 -13.96 -1.84 -11.79
N THR A 124 -14.38 -1.90 -10.53
CA THR A 124 -15.76 -1.59 -10.15
C THR A 124 -16.11 -0.14 -10.48
N GLY A 125 -15.24 0.81 -10.21
CA GLY A 125 -15.42 2.21 -10.60
C GLY A 125 -15.47 2.40 -12.12
N LEU A 126 -14.55 1.79 -12.87
CA LEU A 126 -14.49 1.90 -14.33
C LEU A 126 -15.71 1.29 -15.05
N THR A 127 -16.38 0.34 -14.42
CA THR A 127 -17.55 -0.33 -14.99
C THR A 127 -18.88 0.15 -14.38
N TRP A 128 -18.86 1.28 -13.65
CA TRP A 128 -19.99 1.85 -12.93
C TRP A 128 -21.31 1.88 -13.72
N ALA A 129 -21.24 2.24 -15.00
CA ALA A 129 -22.43 2.38 -15.84
C ALA A 129 -23.19 1.07 -16.11
N VAL A 130 -22.52 -0.07 -15.99
CA VAL A 130 -23.08 -1.38 -16.34
C VAL A 130 -23.28 -2.30 -15.15
N HIS A 131 -23.25 -1.77 -13.91
CA HIS A 131 -23.47 -2.59 -12.70
C HIS A 131 -24.82 -3.32 -12.68
N ALA A 132 -25.83 -2.76 -13.35
CA ALA A 132 -27.15 -3.33 -13.47
C ALA A 132 -27.25 -4.47 -14.49
N GLU A 133 -26.34 -4.48 -15.48
CA GLU A 133 -26.36 -5.46 -16.56
C GLU A 133 -25.53 -6.70 -16.17
N SER A 134 -26.18 -7.84 -16.21
CA SER A 134 -25.53 -9.10 -15.88
C SER A 134 -25.28 -9.99 -17.08
N ASP A 135 -25.85 -9.69 -18.23
CA ASP A 135 -25.60 -10.39 -19.50
C ASP A 135 -24.61 -9.60 -20.35
N PHE A 136 -23.37 -10.08 -20.44
CA PHE A 136 -22.34 -9.37 -21.20
C PHE A 136 -22.58 -9.44 -22.72
N THR A 137 -23.49 -10.30 -23.18
CA THR A 137 -23.90 -10.33 -24.59
C THR A 137 -24.84 -9.17 -24.94
N ALA A 138 -25.45 -8.51 -23.95
CA ALA A 138 -26.28 -7.32 -24.09
C ALA A 138 -25.48 -6.01 -24.17
N PHE A 139 -24.16 -6.05 -23.95
CA PHE A 139 -23.32 -4.84 -24.09
C PHE A 139 -23.33 -4.30 -25.53
N PRO A 140 -22.98 -3.04 -25.77
CA PRO A 140 -22.84 -2.48 -27.11
C PRO A 140 -22.01 -3.35 -28.07
N ARG A 141 -20.99 -4.04 -27.51
CA ARG A 141 -20.28 -5.15 -28.16
C ARG A 141 -20.36 -6.37 -27.23
N PRO A 142 -21.03 -7.47 -27.60
CA PRO A 142 -21.00 -8.70 -26.84
C PRO A 142 -19.60 -9.06 -26.37
N PHE A 143 -19.49 -9.40 -25.07
CA PHE A 143 -18.19 -9.59 -24.41
C PHE A 143 -18.07 -10.95 -23.73
N GLY A 144 -16.84 -11.49 -23.76
CA GLY A 144 -16.45 -12.67 -23.00
C GLY A 144 -15.06 -12.51 -22.40
N ALA A 145 -14.95 -12.63 -21.09
CA ALA A 145 -13.66 -12.83 -20.42
C ALA A 145 -13.39 -14.31 -20.25
N VAL A 146 -12.11 -14.71 -20.19
CA VAL A 146 -11.74 -16.10 -19.92
C VAL A 146 -10.93 -16.17 -18.64
N ALA A 147 -11.32 -17.11 -17.76
CA ALA A 147 -10.57 -17.52 -16.58
C ALA A 147 -10.23 -19.00 -16.66
N THR A 148 -9.41 -19.48 -15.73
CA THR A 148 -9.04 -20.89 -15.59
C THR A 148 -9.59 -21.44 -14.28
N SER A 149 -10.27 -22.59 -14.32
CA SER A 149 -10.65 -23.32 -13.10
C SER A 149 -9.40 -23.82 -12.38
N LEU A 150 -9.21 -23.42 -11.12
CA LEU A 150 -8.07 -23.87 -10.31
C LEU A 150 -8.12 -25.38 -10.04
N GLU A 151 -9.33 -25.94 -9.99
CA GLU A 151 -9.54 -27.36 -9.71
C GLU A 151 -9.26 -28.27 -10.92
N THR A 152 -9.74 -27.87 -12.13
CA THR A 152 -9.65 -28.72 -13.33
C THR A 152 -8.59 -28.27 -14.32
N GLY A 153 -8.12 -27.03 -14.26
CA GLY A 153 -7.22 -26.41 -15.25
C GLY A 153 -7.92 -26.06 -16.57
N GLU A 154 -9.23 -26.20 -16.68
CA GLU A 154 -10.00 -25.90 -17.88
C GLU A 154 -10.31 -24.40 -17.99
N ALA A 155 -10.46 -23.96 -19.24
CA ALA A 155 -10.91 -22.60 -19.53
C ALA A 155 -12.39 -22.43 -19.16
N VAL A 156 -12.68 -21.34 -18.45
CA VAL A 156 -14.04 -20.96 -18.05
C VAL A 156 -14.40 -19.63 -18.71
N PRO A 157 -15.22 -19.65 -19.78
CA PRO A 157 -15.72 -18.44 -20.39
C PRO A 157 -16.72 -17.73 -19.46
N LEU A 158 -16.48 -16.47 -19.19
CA LEU A 158 -17.31 -15.59 -18.35
C LEU A 158 -18.05 -14.61 -19.25
N ARG A 159 -19.34 -14.86 -19.51
CA ARG A 159 -20.22 -14.11 -20.41
C ARG A 159 -21.39 -13.44 -19.67
N SER A 160 -21.45 -13.64 -18.37
CA SER A 160 -22.52 -13.11 -17.50
C SER A 160 -22.02 -12.95 -16.09
N GLY A 161 -22.81 -12.28 -15.25
CA GLY A 161 -22.53 -12.06 -13.83
C GLY A 161 -22.20 -10.59 -13.52
N PHE A 162 -21.20 -10.36 -12.71
CA PHE A 162 -20.73 -9.02 -12.37
C PHE A 162 -19.41 -8.74 -13.09
N LEU A 163 -19.43 -7.84 -14.07
CA LEU A 163 -18.29 -7.61 -14.97
C LEU A 163 -16.96 -7.36 -14.28
N PRO A 164 -16.86 -6.51 -13.22
CA PRO A 164 -15.59 -6.34 -12.50
C PRO A 164 -15.03 -7.64 -11.93
N LEU A 165 -15.92 -8.50 -11.43
CA LEU A 165 -15.52 -9.78 -10.83
C LEU A 165 -15.06 -10.78 -11.92
N ALA A 166 -15.70 -10.78 -13.07
CA ALA A 166 -15.29 -11.61 -14.22
C ALA A 166 -13.91 -11.20 -14.75
N ILE A 167 -13.67 -9.89 -14.91
CA ILE A 167 -12.36 -9.36 -15.28
C ILE A 167 -11.33 -9.68 -14.19
N ARG A 168 -11.69 -9.51 -12.91
CA ARG A 168 -10.79 -9.81 -11.79
C ARG A 168 -10.40 -11.29 -11.74
N ALA A 169 -11.32 -12.21 -12.04
CA ALA A 169 -11.01 -13.63 -12.14
C ALA A 169 -10.03 -13.90 -13.28
N SER A 170 -10.27 -13.28 -14.45
CA SER A 170 -9.43 -13.44 -15.64
C SER A 170 -7.98 -12.97 -15.47
N LEU A 171 -7.71 -12.05 -14.51
CA LEU A 171 -6.38 -11.51 -14.23
C LEU A 171 -5.76 -12.04 -12.92
N SER A 172 -6.32 -13.09 -12.32
CA SER A 172 -5.85 -13.67 -11.06
C SER A 172 -4.61 -14.55 -11.26
N ILE A 173 -3.47 -13.93 -11.56
CA ILE A 173 -2.18 -14.61 -11.76
C ILE A 173 -1.83 -15.40 -10.49
N PRO A 174 -1.62 -16.73 -10.57
CA PRO A 174 -1.27 -17.56 -9.42
C PRO A 174 -0.06 -17.03 -8.65
N ALA A 175 -0.07 -17.19 -7.35
CA ALA A 175 0.89 -16.67 -6.38
C ALA A 175 0.89 -15.13 -6.26
N ALA A 176 0.65 -14.37 -7.32
CA ALA A 176 0.57 -12.90 -7.25
C ALA A 176 -0.76 -12.45 -6.68
N PHE A 177 -1.88 -12.89 -7.26
CA PHE A 177 -3.22 -12.50 -6.85
C PHE A 177 -4.03 -13.67 -6.29
N ALA A 178 -4.89 -13.37 -5.31
CA ALA A 178 -5.82 -14.37 -4.77
C ALA A 178 -6.78 -14.88 -5.86
N PRO A 179 -7.07 -16.20 -5.88
CA PRO A 179 -8.13 -16.76 -6.70
C PRO A 179 -9.48 -16.10 -6.41
N VAL A 180 -10.35 -16.04 -7.41
CA VAL A 180 -11.70 -15.49 -7.30
C VAL A 180 -12.70 -16.62 -7.35
N GLU A 181 -13.64 -16.63 -6.40
CA GLU A 181 -14.74 -17.60 -6.42
C GLU A 181 -15.93 -17.02 -7.20
N ILE A 182 -16.37 -17.74 -8.25
CA ILE A 182 -17.57 -17.44 -9.03
C ILE A 182 -18.38 -18.75 -9.14
N ASP A 183 -19.63 -18.73 -8.72
CA ASP A 183 -20.55 -19.87 -8.77
C ASP A 183 -19.97 -21.15 -8.16
N GLY A 184 -19.29 -21.02 -7.02
CA GLY A 184 -18.66 -22.12 -6.28
C GLY A 184 -17.39 -22.68 -6.91
N ARG A 185 -16.83 -22.03 -7.96
CA ARG A 185 -15.58 -22.41 -8.60
C ARG A 185 -14.49 -21.41 -8.25
N LEU A 186 -13.32 -21.89 -7.86
CA LEU A 186 -12.14 -21.05 -7.70
C LEU A 186 -11.48 -20.84 -9.06
N LEU A 187 -11.39 -19.59 -9.48
CA LEU A 187 -10.89 -19.17 -10.77
C LEU A 187 -9.57 -18.41 -10.62
N ILE A 188 -8.67 -18.66 -11.54
CA ILE A 188 -7.38 -18.00 -11.69
C ILE A 188 -7.22 -17.45 -13.11
N ASP A 189 -6.08 -16.80 -13.40
CA ASP A 189 -5.81 -16.15 -14.68
C ASP A 189 -6.09 -17.09 -15.87
N GLY A 190 -6.85 -16.58 -16.83
CA GLY A 190 -7.25 -17.32 -18.02
C GLY A 190 -6.09 -17.68 -18.95
N GLY A 191 -4.96 -16.98 -18.83
CA GLY A 191 -3.77 -17.25 -19.64
C GLY A 191 -3.25 -18.68 -19.51
N LEU A 192 -3.46 -19.34 -18.37
CA LEU A 192 -3.03 -20.71 -18.14
C LEU A 192 -3.75 -21.74 -19.01
N SER A 193 -5.01 -21.48 -19.37
CA SER A 193 -5.81 -22.40 -20.19
C SER A 193 -6.08 -21.85 -21.60
N ARG A 194 -6.31 -20.54 -21.75
CA ARG A 194 -6.64 -19.90 -23.02
C ARG A 194 -6.23 -18.44 -23.04
N ASN A 195 -4.95 -18.17 -23.29
CA ASN A 195 -4.40 -16.82 -23.28
C ASN A 195 -4.91 -15.93 -24.42
N LEU A 196 -5.21 -16.49 -25.59
CA LEU A 196 -5.80 -15.82 -26.75
C LEU A 196 -7.19 -16.43 -27.00
N PRO A 197 -8.31 -15.82 -26.54
CA PRO A 197 -9.63 -16.46 -26.50
C PRO A 197 -10.36 -16.39 -27.86
N ALA A 198 -9.75 -16.95 -28.93
CA ALA A 198 -10.29 -16.94 -30.30
C ALA A 198 -11.54 -17.80 -30.43
N GLN A 199 -11.53 -19.01 -29.84
CA GLN A 199 -12.69 -19.90 -29.84
C GLN A 199 -13.90 -19.22 -29.18
N ASP A 200 -13.67 -18.47 -28.10
CA ASP A 200 -14.75 -17.78 -27.35
C ASP A 200 -15.44 -16.69 -28.20
N ALA A 201 -14.68 -16.02 -29.06
CA ALA A 201 -15.24 -15.06 -30.03
C ALA A 201 -16.09 -15.75 -31.10
N ARG A 202 -15.65 -16.92 -31.61
CA ARG A 202 -16.48 -17.76 -32.50
C ARG A 202 -17.79 -18.18 -31.83
N ASP A 203 -17.70 -18.63 -30.57
CA ASP A 203 -18.87 -19.02 -29.78
C ASP A 203 -19.85 -17.89 -29.50
N LEU A 204 -19.39 -16.64 -29.51
CA LEU A 204 -20.22 -15.41 -29.44
C LEU A 204 -20.76 -14.98 -30.82
N GLY A 205 -20.48 -15.77 -31.87
CA GLY A 205 -21.03 -15.58 -33.20
C GLY A 205 -20.22 -14.65 -34.09
N ALA A 206 -18.91 -14.54 -33.89
CA ALA A 206 -18.01 -13.84 -34.79
C ALA A 206 -17.70 -14.70 -36.05
N ASP A 207 -17.88 -14.15 -37.24
CA ASP A 207 -17.56 -14.76 -38.53
C ASP A 207 -16.09 -14.55 -38.93
N TRP A 208 -15.53 -13.40 -38.54
CA TRP A 208 -14.14 -13.01 -38.77
C TRP A 208 -13.45 -12.69 -37.47
N LEU A 209 -12.21 -13.14 -37.27
CA LEU A 209 -11.42 -12.92 -36.08
C LEU A 209 -10.17 -12.09 -36.38
N ILE A 210 -10.11 -10.91 -35.76
CA ILE A 210 -8.90 -10.11 -35.65
C ILE A 210 -8.31 -10.36 -34.24
N CYS A 211 -7.18 -11.02 -34.20
CA CYS A 211 -6.52 -11.36 -32.95
C CYS A 211 -5.35 -10.43 -32.70
N SER A 212 -5.37 -9.73 -31.58
CA SER A 212 -4.24 -8.94 -31.05
C SER A 212 -3.53 -9.74 -29.99
N ASP A 213 -2.32 -10.19 -30.31
CA ASP A 213 -1.51 -11.04 -29.45
C ASP A 213 -0.26 -10.33 -28.97
N VAL A 214 -0.16 -10.19 -27.65
CA VAL A 214 0.96 -9.61 -26.91
C VAL A 214 1.65 -10.64 -26.02
N SER A 215 1.43 -11.93 -26.28
CA SER A 215 2.01 -13.05 -25.53
C SER A 215 3.53 -12.99 -25.53
N GLU A 216 4.13 -13.32 -24.39
CA GLU A 216 5.59 -13.38 -24.26
C GLU A 216 6.12 -14.66 -24.93
N PRO A 217 7.17 -14.55 -25.74
CA PRO A 217 7.86 -15.74 -26.23
C PRO A 217 8.51 -16.49 -25.05
N LEU A 218 8.76 -17.78 -25.25
CA LEU A 218 9.50 -18.58 -24.28
C LEU A 218 10.91 -17.99 -24.08
N SER A 219 11.36 -17.96 -22.82
CA SER A 219 12.67 -17.43 -22.47
C SER A 219 13.80 -18.31 -23.05
N PRO A 220 14.88 -17.72 -23.59
CA PRO A 220 16.03 -18.46 -24.07
C PRO A 220 16.76 -19.15 -22.89
N GLN A 221 17.49 -20.23 -23.20
CA GLN A 221 18.18 -21.07 -22.22
C GLN A 221 19.10 -20.25 -21.28
N ASP A 222 19.77 -19.23 -21.82
CA ASP A 222 20.73 -18.41 -21.05
C ASP A 222 20.09 -17.56 -19.96
N SER A 223 18.79 -17.34 -20.01
CA SER A 223 18.02 -16.59 -18.99
C SER A 223 17.43 -17.48 -17.90
N LEU A 224 17.49 -18.80 -18.03
CA LEU A 224 16.90 -19.76 -17.08
C LEU A 224 17.92 -20.16 -15.99
N ARG A 225 18.27 -19.24 -15.10
CA ARG A 225 19.36 -19.40 -14.14
C ARG A 225 18.94 -19.67 -12.71
N ASN A 226 17.70 -19.42 -12.34
CA ASN A 226 17.21 -19.58 -10.98
C ASN A 226 15.84 -20.27 -10.94
N LEU A 227 15.44 -20.70 -9.73
CA LEU A 227 14.19 -21.44 -9.52
C LEU A 227 12.95 -20.66 -10.01
N ALA A 228 12.92 -19.35 -9.82
CA ALA A 228 11.77 -18.52 -10.22
C ALA A 228 11.64 -18.47 -11.74
N GLU A 229 12.75 -18.31 -12.48
CA GLU A 229 12.76 -18.33 -13.95
C GLU A 229 12.34 -19.70 -14.50
N ILE A 230 12.81 -20.79 -13.88
CA ILE A 230 12.41 -22.16 -14.28
C ILE A 230 10.91 -22.40 -14.03
N LEU A 231 10.38 -21.97 -12.89
CA LEU A 231 8.95 -22.10 -12.58
C LEU A 231 8.11 -21.24 -13.55
N ASN A 232 8.52 -20.00 -13.81
CA ASN A 232 7.84 -19.15 -14.80
C ASN A 232 7.86 -19.77 -16.19
N GLN A 233 8.98 -20.33 -16.64
CA GLN A 233 9.08 -21.01 -17.92
C GLN A 233 8.15 -22.22 -18.00
N THR A 234 8.03 -23.00 -16.91
CA THR A 234 7.12 -24.15 -16.84
C THR A 234 5.66 -23.74 -17.02
N ILE A 235 5.26 -22.62 -16.41
CA ILE A 235 3.92 -22.01 -16.59
C ILE A 235 3.78 -21.49 -18.03
N ALA A 236 4.80 -20.81 -18.55
CA ALA A 236 4.80 -20.23 -19.89
C ALA A 236 4.64 -21.29 -21.00
N TYR A 237 5.16 -22.51 -20.83
CA TYR A 237 4.94 -23.60 -21.79
C TYR A 237 3.45 -23.89 -22.00
N ARG A 238 2.69 -23.97 -20.91
CA ARG A 238 1.25 -24.26 -20.98
C ARG A 238 0.49 -23.15 -21.71
N MET A 239 0.84 -21.91 -21.39
CA MET A 239 0.25 -20.73 -22.03
C MET A 239 0.60 -20.66 -23.51
N TRP A 240 1.86 -20.97 -23.88
CA TRP A 240 2.35 -20.94 -25.24
C TRP A 240 1.64 -22.02 -26.11
N GLU A 241 1.56 -23.26 -25.62
CA GLU A 241 0.88 -24.36 -26.32
C GLU A 241 -0.58 -24.03 -26.64
N SER A 242 -1.32 -23.52 -25.63
CA SER A 242 -2.70 -23.09 -25.77
C SER A 242 -2.83 -21.94 -26.77
N THR A 243 -1.93 -20.94 -26.71
CA THR A 243 -1.96 -19.80 -27.61
C THR A 243 -1.75 -20.20 -29.09
N GLU A 244 -0.83 -21.11 -29.37
CA GLU A 244 -0.57 -21.58 -30.73
C GLU A 244 -1.80 -22.26 -31.37
N VAL A 245 -2.58 -23.01 -30.59
CA VAL A 245 -3.86 -23.57 -31.04
C VAL A 245 -4.84 -22.49 -31.43
N GLN A 246 -4.96 -21.43 -30.59
CA GLN A 246 -5.90 -20.35 -30.80
C GLN A 246 -5.50 -19.43 -31.98
N ARG A 247 -4.21 -19.19 -32.19
CA ARG A 247 -3.67 -18.42 -33.33
C ARG A 247 -4.16 -18.94 -34.68
N ARG A 248 -4.31 -20.25 -34.81
CA ARG A 248 -4.78 -20.89 -36.02
C ARG A 248 -6.24 -20.61 -36.38
N LEU A 249 -7.03 -20.13 -35.39
CA LEU A 249 -8.44 -19.73 -35.59
C LEU A 249 -8.57 -18.30 -36.06
N CYS A 250 -7.51 -17.50 -35.98
CA CYS A 250 -7.51 -16.09 -36.33
C CYS A 250 -7.43 -15.89 -37.85
N ASP A 251 -8.32 -15.08 -38.40
CA ASP A 251 -8.28 -14.72 -39.84
C ASP A 251 -7.21 -13.65 -40.08
N VAL A 252 -7.03 -12.73 -39.12
CA VAL A 252 -5.90 -11.80 -39.07
C VAL A 252 -5.26 -11.86 -37.69
N LEU A 253 -3.98 -12.16 -37.66
CA LEU A 253 -3.18 -12.19 -36.43
C LEU A 253 -2.23 -10.99 -36.40
N ILE A 254 -2.42 -10.11 -35.38
CA ILE A 254 -1.58 -8.94 -35.10
C ILE A 254 -0.71 -9.29 -33.92
N VAL A 255 0.51 -9.73 -34.17
CA VAL A 255 1.50 -9.99 -33.10
C VAL A 255 2.25 -8.70 -32.80
N THR A 256 2.16 -8.25 -31.54
CA THR A 256 2.87 -7.06 -31.09
C THR A 256 4.10 -7.47 -30.29
N ASP A 257 5.26 -7.27 -30.86
CA ASP A 257 6.55 -7.57 -30.21
C ASP A 257 6.93 -6.43 -29.27
N VAL A 258 6.48 -6.54 -28.02
CA VAL A 258 6.82 -5.61 -26.93
C VAL A 258 8.00 -6.20 -26.17
N PRO A 259 9.10 -5.44 -25.96
CA PRO A 259 10.26 -5.91 -25.22
C PRO A 259 9.91 -6.46 -23.84
N SER A 260 10.54 -7.58 -23.44
CA SER A 260 10.28 -8.22 -22.13
C SER A 260 10.57 -7.31 -20.94
N SER A 261 11.46 -6.33 -21.10
CA SER A 261 11.70 -5.29 -20.08
C SER A 261 10.48 -4.40 -19.78
N LEU A 262 9.50 -4.38 -20.67
CA LEU A 262 8.23 -3.65 -20.51
C LEU A 262 7.07 -4.54 -19.99
N SER A 263 7.29 -5.82 -19.74
CA SER A 263 6.23 -6.72 -19.24
C SER A 263 5.63 -6.29 -17.90
N ILE A 264 6.40 -5.56 -17.09
CA ILE A 264 5.99 -4.94 -15.82
C ILE A 264 6.06 -3.40 -15.85
N GLY A 265 6.23 -2.81 -17.04
CA GLY A 265 6.36 -1.35 -17.24
C GLY A 265 5.00 -0.65 -17.28
N PHE A 266 4.21 -0.78 -16.23
CA PHE A 266 2.89 -0.17 -16.14
C PHE A 266 2.92 1.37 -16.16
N ASP A 267 4.03 1.98 -15.83
CA ASP A 267 4.30 3.43 -15.92
C ASP A 267 4.67 3.92 -17.34
N ARG A 268 4.88 2.97 -18.27
CA ARG A 268 5.29 3.23 -19.67
C ARG A 268 4.17 2.92 -20.68
N SER A 269 2.92 3.15 -20.29
CA SER A 269 1.74 2.80 -21.08
C SER A 269 1.76 3.40 -22.49
N GLU A 270 2.14 4.68 -22.63
CA GLU A 270 2.19 5.37 -23.93
C GLU A 270 3.19 4.70 -24.89
N GLU A 271 4.37 4.33 -24.41
CA GLU A 271 5.35 3.63 -25.21
C GLU A 271 4.83 2.27 -25.68
N ILE A 272 4.15 1.53 -24.79
CA ILE A 272 3.60 0.22 -25.12
C ILE A 272 2.46 0.34 -26.15
N ILE A 273 1.60 1.36 -26.04
CA ILE A 273 0.53 1.66 -27.00
C ILE A 273 1.11 1.88 -28.40
N GLU A 274 2.24 2.59 -28.51
CA GLU A 274 2.90 2.83 -29.80
C GLU A 274 3.41 1.55 -30.48
N PHE A 275 3.81 0.49 -29.73
CA PHE A 275 4.07 -0.82 -30.30
C PHE A 275 2.81 -1.42 -30.94
N GLY A 276 1.66 -1.30 -30.27
CA GLY A 276 0.36 -1.76 -30.79
C GLY A 276 -0.04 -1.04 -32.08
N ILE A 277 0.14 0.29 -32.13
CA ILE A 277 -0.13 1.09 -33.34
C ILE A 277 0.73 0.59 -34.51
N ARG A 278 2.03 0.42 -34.31
CA ARG A 278 2.94 -0.06 -35.37
C ARG A 278 2.56 -1.45 -35.86
N ALA A 279 2.24 -2.38 -34.95
CA ALA A 279 1.84 -3.73 -35.32
C ALA A 279 0.51 -3.74 -36.10
N ALA A 280 -0.47 -2.95 -35.71
CA ALA A 280 -1.74 -2.86 -36.41
C ALA A 280 -1.63 -2.18 -37.79
N VAL A 281 -0.81 -1.13 -37.91
CA VAL A 281 -0.52 -0.49 -39.21
C VAL A 281 0.14 -1.49 -40.17
N ALA A 282 1.09 -2.32 -39.70
CA ALA A 282 1.71 -3.34 -40.53
C ALA A 282 0.74 -4.44 -40.98
N ALA A 283 -0.38 -4.63 -40.26
CA ALA A 283 -1.41 -5.62 -40.61
C ALA A 283 -2.50 -5.08 -41.53
N LEU A 284 -2.55 -3.77 -41.82
CA LEU A 284 -3.62 -3.13 -42.61
C LEU A 284 -3.81 -3.80 -43.98
N ASP A 285 -2.74 -4.16 -44.70
CA ASP A 285 -2.84 -4.83 -45.99
C ASP A 285 -3.54 -6.21 -45.91
N SER A 286 -3.35 -6.92 -44.78
CA SER A 286 -4.02 -8.20 -44.52
C SER A 286 -5.49 -7.99 -44.21
N LEU A 287 -5.84 -6.96 -43.45
CA LEU A 287 -7.21 -6.56 -43.12
C LEU A 287 -7.99 -6.19 -44.38
N GLN A 288 -7.39 -5.44 -45.32
CA GLN A 288 -8.01 -5.03 -46.56
C GLN A 288 -8.25 -6.24 -47.49
N ARG A 289 -7.34 -7.21 -47.53
CA ARG A 289 -7.44 -8.41 -48.42
C ARG A 289 -8.60 -9.32 -48.07
N ILE A 290 -9.01 -9.40 -46.79
CA ILE A 290 -10.12 -10.26 -46.37
C ILE A 290 -11.50 -9.58 -46.55
N GLY A 291 -11.54 -8.36 -47.11
CA GLY A 291 -12.78 -7.67 -47.47
C GLY A 291 -13.72 -7.37 -46.31
N LEU A 292 -13.16 -7.04 -45.16
CA LEU A 292 -13.95 -6.65 -43.98
C LEU A 292 -14.83 -5.46 -44.30
N PRO A 293 -16.05 -5.39 -43.73
CA PRO A 293 -16.92 -4.23 -43.92
C PRO A 293 -16.23 -3.00 -43.31
N VAL A 294 -15.88 -2.04 -44.17
CA VAL A 294 -15.35 -0.74 -43.76
C VAL A 294 -16.56 0.19 -43.63
N ALA A 295 -16.88 0.62 -42.44
CA ALA A 295 -17.93 1.61 -42.20
C ALA A 295 -17.35 3.01 -42.40
N PRO A 296 -18.13 3.96 -43.02
CA PRO A 296 -17.75 5.37 -43.00
C PRO A 296 -17.56 5.86 -41.55
N GLU A 297 -16.62 6.75 -41.30
CA GLU A 297 -16.32 7.30 -39.96
C GLU A 297 -17.59 7.85 -39.24
N THR A 298 -18.59 8.29 -40.02
CA THR A 298 -19.91 8.76 -39.54
C THR A 298 -20.78 7.63 -38.99
N ALA A 299 -20.66 6.38 -39.47
CA ALA A 299 -21.48 5.25 -39.04
C ALA A 299 -21.08 4.74 -37.62
N PHE A 300 -19.87 5.04 -37.17
CA PHE A 300 -19.46 4.81 -35.79
C PHE A 300 -20.16 5.74 -34.80
N ARG A 301 -20.56 6.95 -35.23
CA ARG A 301 -21.29 7.92 -34.39
C ARG A 301 -22.78 7.58 -34.22
N ASP A 302 -23.38 6.86 -35.16
CA ASP A 302 -24.85 6.66 -35.21
C ASP A 302 -25.30 5.36 -34.51
N ARG A 303 -24.43 4.39 -34.33
CA ARG A 303 -24.74 3.34 -33.35
C ARG A 303 -24.74 4.00 -31.98
N LYS A 304 -25.81 3.88 -31.25
CA LYS A 304 -26.08 4.26 -29.88
C LYS A 304 -25.04 3.77 -28.86
N ILE A 305 -23.76 3.93 -29.19
CA ILE A 305 -22.68 4.20 -28.26
C ILE A 305 -22.91 5.67 -27.89
N ALA A 306 -24.17 5.96 -27.50
CA ALA A 306 -24.47 7.19 -26.81
C ALA A 306 -23.49 7.22 -25.70
N SER A 307 -22.44 8.05 -25.88
CA SER A 307 -21.54 8.50 -24.87
C SER A 307 -21.99 8.06 -23.48
N LEU A 308 -21.87 6.78 -23.18
CA LEU A 308 -21.77 6.32 -21.82
C LEU A 308 -20.43 6.92 -21.40
N ASP A 309 -20.46 8.19 -20.93
CA ASP A 309 -19.48 8.55 -19.93
C ASP A 309 -19.85 7.71 -18.70
N PRO A 310 -19.27 6.50 -18.55
CA PRO A 310 -19.71 5.54 -17.55
C PRO A 310 -19.49 6.06 -16.14
N LEU A 311 -18.71 7.13 -15.99
CA LEU A 311 -18.32 7.74 -14.71
C LEU A 311 -19.12 9.01 -14.39
N ALA A 312 -19.92 9.55 -15.35
CA ALA A 312 -20.44 10.90 -15.23
C ALA A 312 -21.78 11.02 -14.48
N ARG A 313 -22.53 9.94 -14.28
CA ARG A 313 -23.86 10.04 -13.66
C ARG A 313 -23.86 9.56 -12.22
N PRO A 314 -24.01 10.48 -11.25
CA PRO A 314 -24.25 10.08 -9.87
C PRO A 314 -25.56 9.32 -9.76
N VAL A 315 -25.66 8.44 -8.76
CA VAL A 315 -26.85 7.65 -8.46
C VAL A 315 -27.37 8.00 -7.07
N ARG A 316 -28.69 7.88 -6.88
CA ARG A 316 -29.32 8.01 -5.56
C ARG A 316 -29.40 6.65 -4.90
N ILE A 317 -28.87 6.55 -3.69
CA ILE A 317 -28.88 5.30 -2.91
C ILE A 317 -30.22 5.16 -2.22
N ALA A 318 -30.99 4.13 -2.56
CA ALA A 318 -32.26 3.83 -1.91
C ALA A 318 -32.05 3.07 -0.61
N THR A 319 -31.31 1.97 -0.66
CA THR A 319 -31.00 1.13 0.51
C THR A 319 -29.54 0.72 0.53
N ILE A 320 -29.03 0.38 1.73
CA ILE A 320 -27.70 -0.18 1.91
C ILE A 320 -27.81 -1.53 2.59
N ARG A 321 -27.33 -2.56 1.91
CA ARG A 321 -27.24 -3.92 2.45
C ARG A 321 -25.80 -4.35 2.58
N VAL A 322 -25.43 -4.84 3.76
CA VAL A 322 -24.07 -5.35 4.03
C VAL A 322 -24.14 -6.85 4.25
N ALA A 323 -23.35 -7.61 3.51
CA ALA A 323 -23.25 -9.06 3.61
C ALA A 323 -21.81 -9.48 3.95
N GLY A 324 -21.66 -10.68 4.54
CA GLY A 324 -20.34 -11.23 4.91
C GLY A 324 -19.80 -10.76 6.26
N LEU A 325 -20.63 -10.11 7.08
CA LEU A 325 -20.28 -9.76 8.45
C LEU A 325 -20.38 -10.97 9.36
N GLU A 326 -19.33 -11.27 10.10
CA GLU A 326 -19.29 -12.32 11.11
C GLU A 326 -19.22 -11.75 12.53
N GLN A 327 -18.38 -10.73 12.74
CA GLN A 327 -18.11 -10.16 14.06
C GLN A 327 -17.98 -8.64 14.05
N VAL A 328 -17.81 -8.03 12.88
CA VAL A 328 -17.85 -6.57 12.74
C VAL A 328 -19.32 -6.15 12.72
N ASP A 329 -19.69 -5.21 13.59
CA ASP A 329 -21.06 -4.72 13.62
C ASP A 329 -21.38 -3.84 12.39
N ARG A 330 -22.63 -3.91 11.94
CA ARG A 330 -23.12 -3.16 10.77
C ARG A 330 -23.01 -1.63 10.96
N ALA A 331 -23.15 -1.16 12.20
CA ALA A 331 -23.07 0.26 12.49
C ALA A 331 -21.63 0.79 12.25
N THR A 332 -20.60 -0.02 12.50
CA THR A 332 -19.22 0.29 12.16
C THR A 332 -19.03 0.45 10.64
N VAL A 333 -19.60 -0.47 9.84
CA VAL A 333 -19.54 -0.38 8.38
C VAL A 333 -20.21 0.90 7.89
N ASN A 334 -21.44 1.17 8.30
CA ASN A 334 -22.20 2.34 7.85
C ASN A 334 -21.51 3.65 8.23
N ARG A 335 -20.98 3.78 9.45
CA ARG A 335 -20.26 4.97 9.89
C ARG A 335 -18.97 5.21 9.12
N THR A 336 -18.27 4.12 8.76
CA THR A 336 -17.01 4.21 8.03
C THR A 336 -17.22 4.49 6.55
N LEU A 337 -18.25 3.88 5.97
CA LEU A 337 -18.63 4.11 4.56
C LEU A 337 -18.98 5.59 4.31
N GLN A 338 -19.64 6.25 5.25
CA GLN A 338 -20.11 7.64 5.18
C GLN A 338 -21.00 7.89 3.96
N ILE A 339 -21.85 6.93 3.65
CA ILE A 339 -22.93 7.01 2.64
C ILE A 339 -24.19 6.53 3.34
N ALA A 340 -25.27 7.27 3.15
CA ALA A 340 -26.58 6.97 3.76
C ALA A 340 -27.67 6.80 2.67
N PRO A 341 -28.76 6.10 2.98
CA PRO A 341 -29.93 6.09 2.14
C PRO A 341 -30.43 7.52 1.89
N GLY A 342 -30.72 7.84 0.62
CA GLY A 342 -31.12 9.18 0.15
C GLY A 342 -29.98 9.98 -0.49
N ASP A 343 -28.70 9.65 -0.19
CA ASP A 343 -27.56 10.36 -0.75
C ASP A 343 -27.46 10.16 -2.26
N VAL A 344 -26.99 11.20 -2.95
CA VAL A 344 -26.62 11.15 -4.35
C VAL A 344 -25.11 11.01 -4.43
N VAL A 345 -24.65 9.88 -4.98
CA VAL A 345 -23.25 9.43 -4.89
C VAL A 345 -22.67 9.23 -6.28
N SER A 346 -21.51 9.80 -6.52
CA SER A 346 -20.67 9.55 -7.70
C SER A 346 -19.78 8.32 -7.50
N ALA A 347 -19.22 7.77 -8.58
CA ALA A 347 -18.24 6.68 -8.51
C ALA A 347 -17.04 7.04 -7.63
N ALA A 348 -16.55 8.28 -7.68
CA ALA A 348 -15.42 8.74 -6.87
C ALA A 348 -15.77 8.84 -5.37
N GLU A 349 -16.99 9.18 -5.00
CA GLU A 349 -17.44 9.20 -3.59
C GLU A 349 -17.60 7.78 -3.05
N MET A 350 -18.15 6.88 -3.85
CA MET A 350 -18.22 5.46 -3.54
C MET A 350 -16.82 4.89 -3.33
N ASP A 351 -15.90 5.17 -4.25
CA ASP A 351 -14.50 4.72 -4.14
C ASP A 351 -13.85 5.18 -2.84
N ARG A 352 -14.05 6.44 -2.43
CA ARG A 352 -13.58 6.94 -1.12
C ARG A 352 -14.22 6.20 0.06
N GLY A 353 -15.50 5.87 -0.02
CA GLY A 353 -16.21 5.12 1.00
C GLY A 353 -15.67 3.69 1.17
N ILE A 354 -15.48 3.00 0.07
CA ILE A 354 -14.92 1.65 0.03
C ILE A 354 -13.46 1.65 0.49
N SER A 355 -12.66 2.63 0.06
CA SER A 355 -11.28 2.80 0.54
C SER A 355 -11.22 2.96 2.06
N ARG A 356 -12.07 3.80 2.66
CA ARG A 356 -12.14 3.93 4.12
C ARG A 356 -12.45 2.62 4.81
N LEU A 357 -13.40 1.83 4.28
CA LEU A 357 -13.72 0.51 4.84
C LEU A 357 -12.53 -0.45 4.78
N TYR A 358 -11.90 -0.55 3.63
CA TYR A 358 -10.75 -1.43 3.44
C TYR A 358 -9.55 -1.03 4.32
N ASP A 359 -9.26 0.27 4.40
CA ASP A 359 -8.14 0.80 5.16
C ASP A 359 -8.30 0.66 6.68
N THR A 360 -9.51 0.35 7.18
CA THR A 360 -9.68 -0.07 8.59
C THR A 360 -8.90 -1.34 8.93
N ARG A 361 -8.48 -2.11 7.93
CA ARG A 361 -7.85 -3.43 8.10
C ARG A 361 -8.73 -4.45 8.83
N LEU A 362 -10.03 -4.21 8.89
CA LEU A 362 -11.00 -5.19 9.39
C LEU A 362 -11.35 -6.22 8.33
N PHE A 363 -11.28 -5.82 7.07
CA PHE A 363 -11.70 -6.62 5.93
C PHE A 363 -10.50 -7.02 5.07
N GLN A 364 -10.55 -8.23 4.55
CA GLN A 364 -9.63 -8.77 3.55
C GLN A 364 -10.01 -8.25 2.17
N THR A 365 -11.33 -8.25 1.88
CA THR A 365 -11.89 -7.68 0.67
C THR A 365 -13.18 -6.92 0.97
N VAL A 366 -13.46 -5.89 0.20
CA VAL A 366 -14.70 -5.09 0.23
C VAL A 366 -15.16 -4.88 -1.20
N TRP A 367 -16.26 -5.51 -1.58
CA TRP A 367 -16.92 -5.35 -2.87
C TRP A 367 -18.19 -4.54 -2.73
N TYR A 368 -18.61 -3.89 -3.80
CA TYR A 368 -19.93 -3.31 -3.85
C TYR A 368 -20.58 -3.52 -5.22
N ARG A 369 -21.89 -3.59 -5.21
CA ARG A 369 -22.70 -3.66 -6.43
C ARG A 369 -23.90 -2.73 -6.28
N LEU A 370 -24.22 -2.05 -7.37
CA LEU A 370 -25.42 -1.24 -7.51
C LEU A 370 -26.46 -2.02 -8.32
N THR A 371 -27.69 -2.07 -7.83
CA THR A 371 -28.82 -2.72 -8.51
C THR A 371 -29.99 -1.74 -8.59
N PRO A 372 -30.68 -1.62 -9.75
CA PRO A 372 -31.84 -0.73 -9.88
C PRO A 372 -32.94 -1.14 -8.88
N THR A 373 -33.56 -0.16 -8.26
CA THR A 373 -34.83 -0.37 -7.54
C THR A 373 -35.97 -0.44 -8.57
N GLY A 374 -36.68 -1.55 -8.64
CA GLY A 374 -37.67 -1.84 -9.68
C GLY A 374 -38.94 -0.96 -9.66
N GLY A 375 -38.84 0.36 -9.66
CA GLY A 375 -40.04 1.19 -9.52
C GLY A 375 -40.02 2.62 -10.07
N GLU A 376 -38.89 3.28 -10.16
CA GLU A 376 -38.88 4.70 -10.58
C GLU A 376 -37.73 5.02 -11.55
N THR A 377 -38.12 5.48 -12.76
CA THR A 377 -37.19 6.10 -13.70
C THR A 377 -37.04 7.57 -13.32
N GLY A 378 -36.04 7.84 -12.46
CA GLY A 378 -35.70 9.20 -12.06
C GLY A 378 -34.26 9.57 -12.47
N GLU A 379 -34.00 10.84 -12.71
CA GLU A 379 -32.61 11.34 -12.75
C GLU A 379 -32.33 12.10 -11.44
N PRO A 380 -31.32 11.71 -10.63
CA PRO A 380 -30.38 10.56 -10.81
C PRO A 380 -31.06 9.19 -10.60
N ALA A 381 -30.54 8.15 -11.27
CA ALA A 381 -31.06 6.78 -11.14
C ALA A 381 -31.06 6.32 -9.69
N ILE A 382 -32.14 5.64 -9.28
CA ILE A 382 -32.30 5.16 -7.91
C ILE A 382 -31.78 3.71 -7.82
N MET A 383 -30.80 3.48 -6.94
CA MET A 383 -30.09 2.21 -6.83
C MET A 383 -30.03 1.69 -5.40
N ASP A 384 -30.14 0.39 -5.25
CA ASP A 384 -29.78 -0.33 -4.02
C ASP A 384 -28.27 -0.58 -4.00
N LEU A 385 -27.64 -0.23 -2.91
CA LEU A 385 -26.23 -0.51 -2.67
C LEU A 385 -26.09 -1.81 -1.86
N ARG A 386 -25.43 -2.81 -2.43
CA ARG A 386 -25.00 -4.01 -1.73
C ARG A 386 -23.49 -3.95 -1.53
N VAL A 387 -23.06 -3.98 -0.27
CA VAL A 387 -21.64 -4.07 0.13
C VAL A 387 -21.39 -5.49 0.61
N GLU A 388 -20.43 -6.16 0.00
CA GLU A 388 -20.00 -7.52 0.36
C GLU A 388 -18.61 -7.44 0.95
N VAL A 389 -18.45 -7.94 2.17
CA VAL A 389 -17.17 -7.90 2.89
C VAL A 389 -16.72 -9.31 3.25
N ARG A 390 -15.42 -9.52 3.24
CA ARG A 390 -14.78 -10.70 3.85
C ARG A 390 -13.91 -10.18 4.99
N GLU A 391 -14.22 -10.62 6.21
CA GLU A 391 -13.44 -10.19 7.37
C GLU A 391 -12.03 -10.76 7.33
N ARG A 392 -11.04 -9.96 7.75
CA ARG A 392 -9.63 -10.36 7.79
C ARG A 392 -9.38 -11.30 8.97
N HIS A 393 -8.50 -12.26 8.80
CA HIS A 393 -7.97 -13.04 9.91
C HIS A 393 -7.47 -12.11 11.02
N ARG A 394 -7.81 -12.43 12.27
CA ARG A 394 -7.64 -11.54 13.42
C ARG A 394 -6.27 -11.64 14.05
N ASN A 395 -5.69 -12.83 13.95
CA ASN A 395 -4.45 -13.17 14.60
C ASN A 395 -3.34 -13.17 13.54
N SER A 396 -2.16 -12.74 13.95
CA SER A 396 -1.01 -12.65 13.05
C SER A 396 0.28 -12.97 13.80
N LEU A 397 1.20 -13.64 13.11
CA LEU A 397 2.58 -13.84 13.54
C LEU A 397 3.47 -13.03 12.60
N GLY A 398 4.23 -12.09 13.15
CA GLY A 398 5.10 -11.19 12.40
C GLY A 398 6.57 -11.49 12.63
N ILE A 399 7.36 -11.32 11.58
CA ILE A 399 8.82 -11.37 11.65
C ILE A 399 9.40 -10.14 10.96
N SER A 400 10.48 -9.63 11.49
CA SER A 400 11.21 -8.52 10.88
C SER A 400 12.67 -8.52 11.25
N TYR A 401 13.49 -7.82 10.49
CA TYR A 401 14.90 -7.63 10.76
C TYR A 401 15.30 -6.18 10.52
N ARG A 402 16.39 -5.79 11.19
CA ARG A 402 17.06 -4.52 10.99
C ARG A 402 18.56 -4.70 11.18
N TYR A 403 19.33 -3.97 10.39
CA TYR A 403 20.76 -3.76 10.61
C TYR A 403 21.03 -2.26 10.62
N ASP A 404 21.72 -1.77 11.60
CA ASP A 404 22.26 -0.42 11.66
C ASP A 404 23.72 -0.40 12.13
N SER A 405 24.43 0.69 11.82
CA SER A 405 25.87 0.82 12.11
C SER A 405 26.18 0.74 13.60
N ARG A 406 25.22 1.12 14.49
CA ARG A 406 25.45 1.16 15.94
C ARG A 406 25.05 -0.13 16.66
N TYR A 407 23.81 -0.57 16.48
CA TYR A 407 23.25 -1.73 17.21
C TYR A 407 23.28 -3.03 16.42
N LYS A 408 23.97 -3.02 15.26
CA LYS A 408 24.18 -4.20 14.41
C LYS A 408 22.86 -4.88 14.00
N ALA A 409 22.87 -6.19 13.91
CA ALA A 409 21.71 -6.96 13.51
C ALA A 409 20.69 -7.10 14.66
N SER A 410 19.43 -6.91 14.34
CA SER A 410 18.30 -7.14 15.25
C SER A 410 17.19 -7.91 14.53
N LEU A 411 16.54 -8.80 15.25
CA LEU A 411 15.39 -9.60 14.82
C LEU A 411 14.18 -9.22 15.66
N LEU A 412 13.03 -8.98 15.06
CA LEU A 412 11.75 -8.81 15.73
C LEU A 412 10.82 -9.97 15.42
N LEU A 413 10.28 -10.58 16.47
CA LEU A 413 9.14 -11.48 16.41
C LEU A 413 7.95 -10.81 17.09
N SER A 414 6.78 -10.85 16.46
CA SER A 414 5.56 -10.22 16.97
C SER A 414 4.38 -11.17 16.79
N ALA A 415 3.53 -11.28 17.80
CA ALA A 415 2.27 -12.00 17.73
C ALA A 415 1.12 -11.04 18.09
N GLY A 416 0.16 -10.89 17.19
CA GLY A 416 -1.00 -10.03 17.36
C GLY A 416 -2.30 -10.84 17.41
N PHE A 417 -3.19 -10.49 18.35
CA PHE A 417 -4.50 -11.12 18.51
C PHE A 417 -5.56 -10.03 18.60
N ARG A 418 -6.70 -10.25 17.95
CA ARG A 418 -7.86 -9.34 18.01
C ARG A 418 -9.10 -10.04 18.50
N ASN A 419 -9.88 -9.28 19.27
CA ASN A 419 -11.11 -9.81 19.90
C ASN A 419 -10.86 -11.06 20.76
N LEU A 420 -9.68 -11.19 21.36
CA LEU A 420 -9.29 -12.36 22.14
C LEU A 420 -10.17 -12.49 23.39
N VAL A 421 -10.45 -11.40 24.09
CA VAL A 421 -11.21 -11.38 25.35
C VAL A 421 -12.64 -10.86 25.12
N PHE A 422 -12.77 -9.76 24.38
CA PHE A 422 -14.06 -9.14 24.05
C PHE A 422 -14.00 -8.40 22.72
N PRO A 423 -15.15 -8.13 22.07
CA PRO A 423 -15.18 -7.42 20.79
C PRO A 423 -14.49 -6.05 20.86
N GLY A 424 -13.63 -5.75 19.87
CA GLY A 424 -12.85 -4.52 19.79
C GLY A 424 -11.56 -4.52 20.60
N SER A 425 -11.25 -5.61 21.34
CA SER A 425 -9.95 -5.73 22.01
C SER A 425 -8.84 -6.09 21.06
N PHE A 426 -7.61 -5.68 21.38
CA PHE A 426 -6.40 -6.10 20.74
C PHE A 426 -5.36 -6.50 21.78
N SER A 427 -4.53 -7.48 21.42
CA SER A 427 -3.37 -7.91 22.21
C SER A 427 -2.19 -8.05 21.29
N ARG A 428 -1.00 -7.70 21.77
CA ARG A 428 0.24 -7.88 21.04
C ARG A 428 1.35 -8.28 21.98
N GLY A 429 2.14 -9.25 21.55
CA GLY A 429 3.41 -9.63 22.18
C GLY A 429 4.55 -9.42 21.18
N GLU A 430 5.67 -8.89 21.64
CA GLU A 430 6.85 -8.64 20.83
C GLU A 430 8.11 -9.10 21.55
N VAL A 431 9.02 -9.71 20.79
CA VAL A 431 10.37 -10.08 21.23
C VAL A 431 11.35 -9.52 20.21
N ARG A 432 12.24 -8.65 20.66
CA ARG A 432 13.37 -8.14 19.90
C ARG A 432 14.66 -8.77 20.42
N LEU A 433 15.44 -9.33 19.51
CA LEU A 433 16.72 -9.97 19.77
C LEU A 433 17.82 -9.21 19.02
N GLY A 434 18.93 -8.98 19.69
CA GLY A 434 20.09 -8.25 19.16
C GLY A 434 20.88 -7.61 20.29
N GLU A 435 21.74 -6.63 20.00
CA GLU A 435 22.42 -5.83 21.05
C GLU A 435 21.41 -5.11 21.96
N GLN A 436 20.27 -4.72 21.40
CA GLN A 436 19.10 -4.27 22.16
C GLN A 436 18.11 -5.41 22.25
N THR A 437 17.87 -5.93 23.45
CA THR A 437 16.79 -6.88 23.69
C THR A 437 15.57 -6.18 24.23
N ARG A 438 14.39 -6.63 23.78
CA ARG A 438 13.11 -6.09 24.24
C ARG A 438 12.06 -7.18 24.28
N PHE A 439 11.32 -7.20 25.38
CA PHE A 439 10.09 -7.95 25.54
C PHE A 439 8.96 -6.97 25.77
N ALA A 440 7.92 -7.01 24.96
CA ALA A 440 6.78 -6.13 25.14
C ALA A 440 5.47 -6.88 25.01
N GLY A 441 4.51 -6.49 25.83
CA GLY A 441 3.13 -6.95 25.78
C GLY A 441 2.19 -5.75 25.85
N GLU A 442 1.14 -5.77 25.06
CA GLU A 442 0.09 -4.76 25.06
C GLU A 442 -1.27 -5.42 24.98
N PHE A 443 -2.20 -4.94 25.79
CA PHE A 443 -3.60 -5.32 25.75
C PHE A 443 -4.47 -4.09 25.86
N GLY A 444 -5.40 -3.91 24.92
CA GLY A 444 -6.22 -2.71 24.92
C GLY A 444 -7.55 -2.86 24.18
N LYS A 445 -8.32 -1.78 24.21
CA LYS A 445 -9.57 -1.63 23.48
C LYS A 445 -9.74 -0.21 22.99
N ARG A 446 -10.28 -0.08 21.79
CA ARG A 446 -10.79 1.15 21.22
C ARG A 446 -12.29 1.05 21.01
N TRP A 447 -13.04 2.06 21.43
CA TRP A 447 -14.51 2.09 21.33
C TRP A 447 -14.97 2.98 20.18
N GLY A 448 -14.87 2.52 18.94
CA GLY A 448 -15.30 3.24 17.74
C GLY A 448 -14.15 3.79 16.88
N TRP A 449 -14.47 4.68 15.92
CA TRP A 449 -13.54 5.06 14.85
C TRP A 449 -13.25 6.58 14.73
N SER A 450 -14.20 7.47 15.01
CA SER A 450 -14.01 8.90 14.77
C SER A 450 -13.36 9.62 15.96
N ALA A 451 -14.11 9.96 16.99
CA ALA A 451 -13.59 10.41 18.27
C ALA A 451 -13.77 9.29 19.27
N ALA A 452 -12.82 8.38 19.33
CA ALA A 452 -13.00 7.09 19.98
C ALA A 452 -12.16 6.98 21.23
N PRO A 453 -12.77 6.64 22.40
CA PRO A 453 -11.99 6.28 23.57
C PRO A 453 -11.06 5.11 23.28
N LEU A 454 -9.88 5.16 23.86
CA LEU A 454 -8.86 4.11 23.84
C LEU A 454 -8.40 3.89 25.27
N ALA A 455 -8.29 2.63 25.66
CA ALA A 455 -7.59 2.24 26.88
C ALA A 455 -6.69 1.04 26.57
N ALA A 456 -5.49 1.03 27.13
CA ALA A 456 -4.54 -0.05 26.99
C ALA A 456 -3.69 -0.22 28.25
N LEU A 457 -3.23 -1.47 28.46
CA LEU A 457 -2.19 -1.82 29.43
C LEU A 457 -0.97 -2.25 28.65
N ARG A 458 0.19 -1.76 29.02
CA ARG A 458 1.48 -2.08 28.40
C ARG A 458 2.46 -2.60 29.42
N PHE A 459 3.20 -3.60 29.02
CA PHE A 459 4.39 -4.09 29.70
C PHE A 459 5.56 -3.99 28.72
N VAL A 460 6.66 -3.41 29.14
CA VAL A 460 7.87 -3.31 28.33
C VAL A 460 9.08 -3.60 29.21
N ASN A 461 9.88 -4.59 28.84
CA ASN A 461 11.19 -4.82 29.41
C ASN A 461 12.24 -4.64 28.31
N THR A 462 13.23 -3.81 28.55
CA THR A 462 14.33 -3.54 27.61
C THR A 462 15.68 -3.66 28.31
N ARG A 463 16.65 -4.21 27.58
CA ARG A 463 18.07 -4.14 27.95
C ARG A 463 18.86 -3.67 26.74
N MET A 464 19.67 -2.63 26.92
CA MET A 464 20.44 -2.05 25.84
C MET A 464 21.75 -1.44 26.33
N PRO A 465 22.84 -1.53 25.56
CA PRO A 465 24.05 -0.76 25.82
C PRO A 465 23.75 0.72 25.57
N PHE A 466 24.25 1.57 26.43
CA PHE A 466 24.04 2.99 26.38
C PHE A 466 25.37 3.73 26.34
N ASP A 467 25.77 4.21 25.15
CA ASP A 467 27.07 4.88 24.99
C ASP A 467 27.06 6.24 25.65
N ILE A 468 28.11 6.50 26.38
CA ILE A 468 28.35 7.73 27.08
C ILE A 468 29.62 8.37 26.55
N TYR A 469 29.48 9.61 26.11
CA TYR A 469 30.58 10.40 25.54
C TYR A 469 30.93 11.59 26.40
N GLU A 470 32.24 11.88 26.48
CA GLU A 470 32.81 13.12 26.98
C GLU A 470 33.80 13.66 25.96
N MET A 471 33.64 14.94 25.57
CA MET A 471 34.48 15.59 24.55
C MET A 471 34.74 14.67 23.35
N GLU A 472 33.66 14.12 22.76
CA GLU A 472 33.65 13.28 21.57
C GLU A 472 34.31 11.88 21.74
N ARG A 473 34.83 11.59 22.94
CA ARG A 473 35.40 10.28 23.26
C ARG A 473 34.37 9.44 24.03
N GLU A 474 34.15 8.23 23.60
CA GLU A 474 33.38 7.24 24.36
C GLU A 474 34.12 6.89 25.63
N VAL A 475 33.50 7.13 26.77
CA VAL A 475 34.10 6.88 28.09
C VAL A 475 33.48 5.70 28.79
N ALA A 476 32.27 5.30 28.42
CA ALA A 476 31.59 4.14 28.99
C ALA A 476 30.42 3.69 28.09
N ALA A 477 30.03 2.44 28.21
CA ALA A 477 28.87 1.85 27.56
C ALA A 477 28.11 0.90 28.51
N PRO A 478 27.53 1.42 29.64
CA PRO A 478 26.78 0.58 30.56
C PRO A 478 25.55 -0.04 29.89
N ASN A 479 25.14 -1.22 30.38
CA ASN A 479 23.84 -1.73 30.05
C ASN A 479 22.78 -1.08 30.91
N VAL A 480 21.77 -0.52 30.24
CA VAL A 480 20.57 0.01 30.87
C VAL A 480 19.44 -1.00 30.72
N SER A 481 18.94 -1.50 31.83
CA SER A 481 17.76 -2.36 31.91
C SER A 481 16.58 -1.55 32.43
N SER A 482 15.45 -1.64 31.76
CA SER A 482 14.24 -0.90 32.15
C SER A 482 13.02 -1.80 32.04
N THR A 483 12.22 -1.83 33.08
CA THR A 483 10.91 -2.51 33.11
C THR A 483 9.82 -1.46 33.37
N VAL A 484 8.83 -1.41 32.48
CA VAL A 484 7.73 -0.46 32.53
C VAL A 484 6.40 -1.23 32.53
N PHE A 485 5.54 -0.88 33.48
CA PHE A 485 4.12 -1.25 33.47
C PHE A 485 3.31 0.05 33.39
N GLU A 486 2.55 0.23 32.35
CA GLU A 486 1.78 1.45 32.16
C GLU A 486 0.35 1.19 31.70
N GLY A 487 -0.56 2.04 32.15
CA GLY A 487 -1.90 2.21 31.63
C GLY A 487 -1.96 3.43 30.72
N VAL A 488 -2.65 3.31 29.60
CA VAL A 488 -2.92 4.37 28.63
C VAL A 488 -4.42 4.57 28.56
N ALA A 489 -4.87 5.82 28.66
CA ALA A 489 -6.28 6.16 28.46
C ALA A 489 -6.39 7.50 27.72
N GLY A 490 -7.26 7.57 26.72
CA GLY A 490 -7.39 8.79 25.93
C GLY A 490 -8.42 8.69 24.83
N PHE A 491 -8.33 9.61 23.90
CA PHE A 491 -9.20 9.68 22.74
C PHE A 491 -8.38 9.74 21.44
N GLY A 492 -8.72 8.85 20.51
CA GLY A 492 -8.25 8.98 19.14
C GLY A 492 -9.20 9.86 18.34
N PHE A 493 -8.67 10.90 17.69
CA PHE A 493 -9.44 11.81 16.84
C PHE A 493 -9.23 11.47 15.36
N GLY A 494 -10.27 10.96 14.72
CA GLY A 494 -10.21 10.50 13.34
C GLY A 494 -9.14 9.41 13.17
N TYR A 495 -8.37 9.55 12.10
CA TYR A 495 -7.30 8.60 11.74
C TYR A 495 -5.89 9.09 12.11
N SER A 496 -5.73 10.29 12.63
CA SER A 496 -4.42 10.94 12.66
C SER A 496 -3.98 11.49 13.99
N ALA A 497 -4.81 11.49 15.03
CA ALA A 497 -4.43 12.08 16.30
C ALA A 497 -4.86 11.24 17.51
N PHE A 498 -4.08 11.31 18.57
CA PHE A 498 -4.36 10.78 19.90
C PHE A 498 -4.05 11.85 20.94
N VAL A 499 -4.93 11.98 21.94
CA VAL A 499 -4.72 12.80 23.12
C VAL A 499 -5.11 11.97 24.32
N GLY A 500 -4.22 11.85 25.30
CA GLY A 500 -4.47 10.97 26.44
C GLY A 500 -3.50 11.14 27.58
N LEU A 501 -3.69 10.29 28.56
CA LEU A 501 -2.83 10.12 29.73
C LEU A 501 -2.15 8.75 29.65
N GLU A 502 -0.88 8.73 29.98
CA GLU A 502 -0.10 7.52 30.24
C GLU A 502 0.32 7.56 31.71
N GLY A 503 0.20 6.45 32.41
CA GLY A 503 0.61 6.41 33.81
C GLY A 503 1.01 5.01 34.22
N GLY A 504 2.08 4.88 35.02
CA GLY A 504 2.59 3.58 35.36
C GLY A 504 3.78 3.57 36.30
N PHE A 505 4.29 2.38 36.49
CA PHE A 505 5.46 2.08 37.30
C PHE A 505 6.63 1.76 36.39
N GLN A 506 7.79 2.34 36.69
CA GLN A 506 9.06 2.03 36.02
C GLN A 506 10.10 1.60 37.04
N SER A 507 10.80 0.51 36.72
CA SER A 507 12.04 0.10 37.38
C SER A 507 13.19 0.22 36.37
N LEU A 508 14.28 0.84 36.79
CA LEU A 508 15.47 1.10 36.00
C LEU A 508 16.68 0.53 36.74
N SER A 509 17.55 -0.18 36.04
CA SER A 509 18.82 -0.66 36.54
C SER A 509 19.93 -0.30 35.56
N ILE A 510 21.02 0.27 36.07
CA ILE A 510 22.20 0.65 35.29
C ILE A 510 23.40 -0.09 35.91
N ASP A 511 24.12 -0.89 35.09
CA ASP A 511 25.28 -1.66 35.51
C ASP A 511 26.36 -0.74 36.11
N GLU A 512 26.95 -1.15 37.25
CA GLU A 512 27.71 -0.34 38.22
C GLU A 512 29.11 0.11 37.79
N ASN A 513 29.62 -0.14 36.62
CA ASN A 513 31.00 0.14 36.23
C ASN A 513 31.30 1.60 35.84
N LEU A 514 30.70 2.57 36.59
CA LEU A 514 30.90 3.98 36.33
C LEU A 514 31.42 4.71 37.56
N ASP A 515 32.76 4.82 37.63
CA ASP A 515 33.44 5.58 38.66
C ASP A 515 32.92 7.03 38.78
N ASP A 516 32.53 7.39 40.00
CA ASP A 516 32.54 8.72 40.62
C ASP A 516 31.87 9.87 39.84
N ARG A 517 30.65 9.71 39.25
CA ARG A 517 29.97 10.79 38.52
C ARG A 517 28.53 10.97 38.96
N ASP A 518 28.09 12.24 39.04
CA ASP A 518 26.78 12.75 39.46
C ASP A 518 25.53 12.18 38.78
N TRP A 519 25.60 11.07 38.09
CA TRP A 519 24.51 10.44 37.38
C TRP A 519 24.54 8.93 37.60
N LEU A 520 23.64 8.55 38.27
CA LEU A 520 23.09 7.34 38.80
C LEU A 520 23.50 6.03 38.11
N ALA A 521 24.43 5.31 38.73
CA ALA A 521 24.51 3.88 38.73
C ALA A 521 23.58 3.32 39.83
N GLY A 522 22.90 2.21 39.54
CA GLY A 522 22.09 1.50 40.53
C GLY A 522 20.63 1.30 40.11
N ASP A 523 19.87 0.77 41.06
CA ASP A 523 18.47 0.41 40.86
C ASP A 523 17.55 1.56 41.31
N GLU A 524 16.66 2.00 40.44
CA GLU A 524 15.67 3.02 40.73
C GLU A 524 14.27 2.57 40.36
N SER A 525 13.29 3.00 41.13
CA SER A 525 11.89 2.74 40.86
C SER A 525 11.03 3.97 41.15
N PHE A 526 10.13 4.29 40.26
CA PHE A 526 9.27 5.45 40.40
C PHE A 526 7.96 5.29 39.62
N TRP A 527 6.97 6.05 40.02
CA TRP A 527 5.73 6.21 39.29
C TRP A 527 5.85 7.33 38.26
N THR A 528 5.17 7.17 37.14
CA THR A 528 5.10 8.16 36.07
C THR A 528 3.63 8.48 35.76
N VAL A 529 3.35 9.75 35.47
CA VAL A 529 2.11 10.21 34.86
C VAL A 529 2.47 11.20 33.76
N ALA A 530 1.94 11.00 32.56
CA ALA A 530 2.21 11.88 31.43
C ALA A 530 0.93 12.24 30.69
N GLY A 531 0.79 13.51 30.30
CA GLY A 531 -0.12 13.95 29.26
C GLY A 531 0.54 13.84 27.90
N VAL A 532 -0.13 13.22 26.94
CA VAL A 532 0.43 12.91 25.62
C VAL A 532 -0.48 13.41 24.50
N VAL A 533 0.13 14.07 23.52
CA VAL A 533 -0.49 14.40 22.23
C VAL A 533 0.37 13.78 21.14
N ASP A 534 -0.24 12.99 20.26
CA ASP A 534 0.42 12.40 19.11
C ASP A 534 -0.44 12.65 17.85
N VAL A 535 0.15 13.28 16.83
CA VAL A 535 -0.49 13.55 15.54
C VAL A 535 0.40 13.04 14.44
N ASP A 536 -0.15 12.23 13.55
CA ASP A 536 0.55 11.67 12.40
C ASP A 536 -0.29 11.82 11.13
N ARG A 537 0.15 12.70 10.24
CA ARG A 537 -0.45 12.98 8.94
C ARG A 537 0.50 12.69 7.78
N TRP A 538 1.50 11.86 8.00
CA TRP A 538 2.38 11.39 6.93
C TRP A 538 1.63 10.57 5.89
N ASP A 539 1.96 10.77 4.62
CA ASP A 539 1.50 9.93 3.52
C ASP A 539 2.19 8.55 3.51
N ARG A 540 3.44 8.46 4.03
CA ARG A 540 4.25 7.25 4.12
C ARG A 540 5.01 7.20 5.44
N ALA A 541 5.28 5.98 5.95
CA ALA A 541 6.03 5.80 7.19
C ALA A 541 7.52 6.19 7.06
N ARG A 542 8.11 6.02 5.87
CA ARG A 542 9.49 6.39 5.54
C ARG A 542 9.54 7.15 4.22
N PHE A 543 10.47 8.08 4.11
CA PHE A 543 10.60 8.97 2.95
C PHE A 543 9.26 9.60 2.54
N PRO A 544 8.54 10.27 3.48
CA PRO A 544 7.26 10.88 3.15
C PRO A 544 7.42 11.92 2.04
N ARG A 545 6.49 11.92 1.10
CA ARG A 545 6.43 12.93 0.03
C ARG A 545 5.70 14.19 0.51
N GLY A 546 4.87 14.04 1.55
CA GLY A 546 4.14 15.15 2.15
C GLY A 546 3.51 14.80 3.49
N GLY A 547 3.12 15.83 4.23
CA GLY A 547 2.48 15.70 5.52
C GLY A 547 3.33 16.18 6.68
N TRP A 548 2.89 15.87 7.90
CA TRP A 548 3.57 16.28 9.11
C TRP A 548 3.19 15.41 10.30
N ALA A 549 4.03 15.41 11.32
CA ALA A 549 3.77 14.78 12.61
C ALA A 549 4.10 15.74 13.75
N LEU A 550 3.37 15.62 14.86
CA LEU A 550 3.59 16.35 16.10
C LEU A 550 3.48 15.36 17.25
N ARG A 551 4.48 15.39 18.13
CA ARG A 551 4.45 14.69 19.41
C ARG A 551 4.72 15.68 20.53
N ALA A 552 3.89 15.64 21.56
CA ALA A 552 4.10 16.43 22.77
C ALA A 552 3.85 15.56 23.99
N GLU A 553 4.69 15.71 25.01
CA GLU A 553 4.60 14.98 26.27
C GLU A 553 4.88 15.94 27.41
N ALA A 554 4.09 15.84 28.47
CA ALA A 554 4.36 16.45 29.76
C ALA A 554 4.30 15.34 30.81
N LEU A 555 5.44 15.01 31.40
CA LEU A 555 5.66 13.91 32.33
C LEU A 555 5.95 14.45 33.72
N TRP A 556 5.39 13.81 34.72
CA TRP A 556 5.70 13.96 36.13
C TRP A 556 6.02 12.59 36.73
N THR A 557 6.96 12.59 37.66
CA THR A 557 7.38 11.37 38.38
C THR A 557 7.21 11.55 39.87
N ALA A 558 7.00 10.44 40.58
CA ALA A 558 7.02 10.36 42.02
C ALA A 558 7.85 9.13 42.43
N GLY A 559 8.91 9.34 43.19
CA GLY A 559 9.79 8.27 43.69
C GLY A 559 9.12 7.40 44.75
N ILE A 560 9.43 6.08 44.76
CA ILE A 560 9.00 5.16 45.83
C ILE A 560 10.02 5.15 46.96
N SER A 561 11.29 5.39 46.66
CA SER A 561 12.40 5.35 47.60
C SER A 561 13.26 6.61 47.51
N GLY A 562 12.81 7.70 48.15
CA GLY A 562 13.57 8.96 48.28
C GLY A 562 13.04 10.11 47.44
N ASP A 563 13.48 11.35 47.80
CA ASP A 563 13.06 12.64 47.22
C ASP A 563 13.56 12.88 45.78
N ARG A 564 13.16 12.04 44.82
CA ARG A 564 13.65 12.12 43.44
C ARG A 564 12.51 12.38 42.45
N ASP A 565 11.80 13.44 42.69
CA ASP A 565 10.75 13.90 41.77
C ASP A 565 11.36 14.74 40.66
N PHE A 566 10.99 14.42 39.41
CA PHE A 566 11.31 15.26 38.28
C PHE A 566 10.11 15.43 37.34
N ALA A 567 10.14 16.51 36.60
CA ALA A 567 9.15 16.78 35.56
C ALA A 567 9.86 17.04 34.25
N GLN A 568 9.28 16.51 33.17
CA GLN A 568 9.82 16.65 31.83
C GLN A 568 8.74 17.11 30.86
N GLN A 569 9.10 17.99 29.95
CA GLN A 569 8.25 18.44 28.86
C GLN A 569 9.04 18.33 27.57
N VAL A 570 8.41 17.83 26.51
CA VAL A 570 9.01 17.74 25.18
C VAL A 570 7.96 17.94 24.10
N ILE A 571 8.34 18.67 23.07
CA ILE A 571 7.60 18.80 21.83
C ILE A 571 8.54 18.51 20.67
N ASP A 572 8.08 17.70 19.72
CA ASP A 572 8.80 17.34 18.52
C ASP A 572 7.83 17.40 17.33
N ALA A 573 8.12 18.29 16.39
CA ALA A 573 7.31 18.51 15.20
C ALA A 573 8.18 18.36 13.96
N GLU A 574 7.70 17.59 13.01
CA GLU A 574 8.40 17.38 11.74
C GLU A 574 7.43 17.38 10.56
N GLY A 575 7.91 17.82 9.38
CA GLY A 575 7.07 17.92 8.20
C GLY A 575 7.85 17.88 6.90
N VAL A 576 7.13 17.51 5.84
CA VAL A 576 7.58 17.60 4.45
C VAL A 576 6.55 18.43 3.67
N LEU A 577 7.02 19.53 3.12
CA LEU A 577 6.25 20.37 2.20
C LEU A 577 6.60 19.97 0.77
N PRO A 578 5.67 19.39 -0.03
CA PRO A 578 5.93 19.05 -1.41
C PRO A 578 6.07 20.33 -2.25
N LEU A 579 7.22 20.51 -2.89
CA LEU A 579 7.48 21.61 -3.84
C LEU A 579 7.15 21.17 -5.27
N SER A 580 7.30 19.87 -5.55
CA SER A 580 6.89 19.22 -6.80
C SER A 580 6.58 17.73 -6.50
N PRO A 581 6.07 16.94 -7.48
CA PRO A 581 5.85 15.50 -7.29
C PRO A 581 7.09 14.72 -6.84
N ARG A 582 8.30 15.25 -7.11
CA ARG A 582 9.59 14.58 -6.81
C ARG A 582 10.47 15.33 -5.81
N ILE A 583 10.10 16.55 -5.41
CA ILE A 583 10.94 17.38 -4.53
C ILE A 583 10.11 17.83 -3.32
N GLY A 584 10.64 17.62 -2.11
CA GLY A 584 10.06 18.06 -0.86
C GLY A 584 11.05 18.85 0.01
N LEU A 585 10.54 19.87 0.71
CA LEU A 585 11.28 20.60 1.74
C LEU A 585 11.02 19.94 3.09
N LEU A 586 12.08 19.54 3.78
CA LEU A 586 12.04 18.89 5.09
C LEU A 586 12.26 19.93 6.19
N ALA A 587 11.50 19.83 7.28
CA ALA A 587 11.72 20.60 8.48
C ALA A 587 11.42 19.78 9.73
N ARG A 588 12.21 19.94 10.80
CA ARG A 588 11.95 19.40 12.14
C ARG A 588 12.36 20.39 13.19
N VAL A 589 11.56 20.49 14.25
CA VAL A 589 11.86 21.30 15.43
C VAL A 589 11.60 20.45 16.67
N THR A 590 12.57 20.43 17.58
CA THR A 590 12.45 19.74 18.86
C THR A 590 12.80 20.72 19.97
N ALA A 591 11.96 20.79 21.00
CA ALA A 591 12.21 21.58 22.21
C ALA A 591 11.74 20.81 23.44
N GLY A 592 12.51 20.87 24.52
CA GLY A 592 12.15 20.18 25.76
C GLY A 592 13.04 20.57 26.93
N GLY A 593 12.61 20.17 28.13
CA GLY A 593 13.36 20.36 29.34
C GLY A 593 12.95 19.41 30.46
N THR A 594 13.92 18.98 31.25
CA THR A 594 13.74 18.16 32.46
C THR A 594 14.16 18.99 33.67
N ARG A 595 13.28 19.07 34.65
CA ARG A 595 13.50 19.78 35.93
C ARG A 595 13.41 18.78 37.07
N GLY A 596 14.31 18.88 38.03
CA GLY A 596 14.44 18.00 39.19
C GLY A 596 15.88 17.96 39.69
N ASP A 597 16.11 17.57 40.92
CA ASP A 597 17.45 17.57 41.50
C ASP A 597 18.28 16.42 40.91
N THR A 598 17.72 15.23 40.84
CA THR A 598 18.39 14.04 40.28
C THR A 598 17.56 13.46 39.15
N ILE A 599 18.16 13.37 37.98
CA ILE A 599 17.48 12.88 36.76
C ILE A 599 18.15 11.59 36.31
N PRO A 600 17.40 10.47 36.17
CA PRO A 600 17.95 9.22 35.63
C PRO A 600 18.51 9.42 34.24
N LEU A 601 19.61 8.72 33.89
CA LEU A 601 20.31 8.85 32.62
C LEU A 601 19.35 8.77 31.40
N ASN A 602 18.45 7.81 31.40
CA ASN A 602 17.49 7.60 30.32
C ASN A 602 16.40 8.67 30.20
N TYR A 603 16.38 9.65 31.13
CA TYR A 603 15.49 10.82 31.11
C TYR A 603 16.20 12.13 30.74
N LEU A 604 17.48 12.09 30.45
CA LEU A 604 18.17 13.18 29.75
C LEU A 604 17.77 13.19 28.27
N PHE A 605 17.95 14.33 27.64
CA PHE A 605 17.82 14.44 26.18
C PHE A 605 19.14 14.11 25.52
N PHE A 606 19.07 13.37 24.40
CA PHE A 606 20.23 12.92 23.63
C PHE A 606 20.09 13.36 22.18
N ALA A 607 21.18 13.84 21.61
CA ALA A 607 21.31 14.12 20.19
C ALA A 607 22.42 13.28 19.58
N GLY A 608 22.17 12.75 18.39
CA GLY A 608 23.13 12.03 17.59
C GLY A 608 22.53 10.86 16.80
N GLY A 609 23.31 10.41 15.80
CA GLY A 609 22.87 9.42 14.83
C GLY A 609 21.95 10.01 13.74
N ALA A 610 21.88 9.33 12.61
CA ALA A 610 21.04 9.74 11.49
C ALA A 610 19.56 9.41 11.68
N GLN A 611 19.21 8.60 12.70
CA GLN A 611 17.87 8.08 12.92
C GLN A 611 17.46 8.05 14.38
N GLN A 612 16.14 8.03 14.61
CA GLN A 612 15.57 7.78 15.92
C GLN A 612 15.35 6.28 16.11
N PHE A 613 15.95 5.72 17.15
CA PHE A 613 15.98 4.28 17.38
C PHE A 613 14.89 3.75 18.31
N ASP A 614 14.21 4.62 19.04
CA ASP A 614 13.20 4.20 20.01
C ASP A 614 11.88 4.95 19.82
N LEU A 615 10.87 4.23 19.31
CA LEU A 615 9.52 4.77 19.12
C LEU A 615 8.82 5.13 20.45
N TYR A 616 9.26 4.55 21.57
CA TYR A 616 8.67 4.78 22.90
C TYR A 616 9.46 5.75 23.78
N ARG A 617 10.72 6.07 23.40
CA ARG A 617 11.56 7.00 24.13
C ARG A 617 11.75 8.29 23.35
N ARG A 618 10.96 9.27 23.69
CA ARG A 618 10.92 10.60 23.05
C ARG A 618 12.09 11.50 23.46
N ARG A 619 13.26 10.92 23.79
CA ARG A 619 14.40 11.66 24.38
C ARG A 619 15.66 11.59 23.54
N GLN A 620 15.68 10.75 22.53
CA GLN A 620 16.76 10.68 21.55
C GLN A 620 16.31 11.33 20.24
N PHE A 621 17.09 12.27 19.76
CA PHE A 621 16.79 13.02 18.54
C PHE A 621 17.90 12.81 17.51
N PRO A 622 17.56 12.57 16.24
CA PRO A 622 18.53 12.51 15.16
C PRO A 622 19.31 13.82 15.04
N PHE A 623 20.62 13.69 14.95
CA PHE A 623 21.51 14.80 14.68
C PHE A 623 22.65 14.36 13.77
N TYR A 624 22.70 14.89 12.57
CA TYR A 624 23.67 14.52 11.56
C TYR A 624 25.06 15.02 11.94
N GLY A 625 26.05 14.12 11.86
CA GLY A 625 27.42 14.39 12.21
C GLY A 625 27.86 13.90 13.59
N LEU A 626 26.93 13.68 14.51
CA LEU A 626 27.22 13.10 15.82
C LEU A 626 26.97 11.60 15.85
N ARG A 627 27.66 10.86 16.72
CA ARG A 627 27.35 9.46 17.06
C ARG A 627 26.04 9.39 17.84
N VAL A 628 25.41 8.22 17.84
CA VAL A 628 24.22 8.00 18.65
C VAL A 628 24.52 8.34 20.13
N ASN A 629 23.69 9.18 20.73
CA ASN A 629 23.81 9.66 22.12
C ASN A 629 25.09 10.49 22.44
N GLU A 630 25.79 11.01 21.47
CA GLU A 630 27.07 11.71 21.68
C GLU A 630 26.93 13.01 22.49
N ARG A 631 25.84 13.75 22.31
CA ARG A 631 25.54 14.93 23.11
C ARG A 631 24.31 14.70 23.97
N ARG A 632 24.36 15.18 25.21
CA ARG A 632 23.28 15.07 26.17
C ARG A 632 23.09 16.34 26.97
N GLY A 633 21.86 16.55 27.47
CA GLY A 633 21.53 17.69 28.31
C GLY A 633 20.20 17.52 29.04
N ARG A 634 19.94 18.37 30.01
CA ARG A 634 18.63 18.46 30.67
C ARG A 634 17.60 19.19 29.83
N PHE A 635 18.06 20.01 28.90
CA PHE A 635 17.21 20.75 27.96
C PHE A 635 17.63 20.41 26.51
N VAL A 636 16.70 20.52 25.58
CA VAL A 636 16.95 20.35 24.15
C VAL A 636 16.29 21.46 23.37
N ARG A 637 17.00 21.97 22.40
CA ARG A 637 16.52 22.90 21.36
C ARG A 637 17.20 22.49 20.07
N SER A 638 16.44 22.00 19.11
CA SER A 638 17.00 21.52 17.85
C SER A 638 16.13 21.93 16.69
N GLY A 639 16.77 22.30 15.60
CA GLY A 639 16.14 22.57 14.31
C GLY A 639 16.86 21.83 13.20
N THR A 640 16.12 21.22 12.29
CA THR A 640 16.64 20.58 11.07
C THR A 640 15.87 21.11 9.89
N VAL A 641 16.57 21.46 8.82
CA VAL A 641 16.00 21.79 7.52
C VAL A 641 16.68 20.97 6.44
N GLY A 642 15.97 20.67 5.35
CA GLY A 642 16.58 19.88 4.29
C GLY A 642 15.72 19.84 3.03
N ILE A 643 16.28 19.28 2.00
CA ILE A 643 15.61 19.02 0.73
C ILE A 643 15.66 17.52 0.44
N GLN A 644 14.56 16.98 -0.05
CA GLN A 644 14.43 15.61 -0.52
C GLN A 644 14.14 15.61 -2.01
N TRP A 645 14.86 14.79 -2.75
CA TRP A 645 14.64 14.58 -4.17
C TRP A 645 14.45 13.09 -4.44
N GLU A 646 13.29 12.73 -5.02
CA GLU A 646 13.01 11.39 -5.53
C GLU A 646 13.50 11.31 -6.98
N PHE A 647 14.72 10.79 -7.19
CA PHE A 647 15.34 10.73 -8.52
C PHE A 647 14.87 9.53 -9.35
N LEU A 648 14.48 8.45 -8.70
CA LEU A 648 13.78 7.28 -9.25
C LEU A 648 12.64 6.91 -8.31
N SER A 649 11.67 6.15 -8.79
CA SER A 649 10.55 5.70 -7.94
C SER A 649 11.05 5.00 -6.69
N ASP A 650 10.62 5.51 -5.51
CA ASP A 650 11.00 5.05 -4.18
C ASP A 650 12.51 5.11 -3.85
N LEU A 651 13.32 5.85 -4.66
CA LEU A 651 14.72 6.14 -4.38
C LEU A 651 14.94 7.65 -4.19
N PHE A 652 15.55 8.01 -3.09
CA PHE A 652 15.63 9.38 -2.59
C PHE A 652 17.06 9.79 -2.28
N VAL A 653 17.36 11.05 -2.56
CA VAL A 653 18.51 11.77 -2.02
C VAL A 653 17.98 12.85 -1.09
N GLN A 654 18.54 12.94 0.10
CA GLN A 654 18.19 13.97 1.09
C GLN A 654 19.46 14.72 1.51
N LEU A 655 19.42 16.05 1.43
CA LEU A 655 20.44 16.92 2.02
C LEU A 655 19.79 17.62 3.21
N ARG A 656 20.42 17.53 4.38
CA ARG A 656 19.90 18.11 5.64
C ARG A 656 20.98 18.89 6.36
N GLY A 657 20.59 20.03 6.92
CA GLY A 657 21.38 20.79 7.88
C GLY A 657 20.63 20.86 9.21
N ASN A 658 21.35 20.76 10.31
CA ASN A 658 20.77 20.78 11.66
C ASN A 658 21.61 21.63 12.61
N VAL A 659 20.91 22.23 13.57
CA VAL A 659 21.49 22.99 14.67
C VAL A 659 20.80 22.57 15.96
N ALA A 660 21.57 22.38 17.04
CA ALA A 660 21.02 22.03 18.33
C ALA A 660 21.82 22.63 19.49
N ALA A 661 21.15 22.74 20.63
CA ALA A 661 21.75 23.01 21.93
C ALA A 661 21.17 22.03 22.96
N LEU A 662 22.02 21.45 23.79
CA LEU A 662 21.66 20.56 24.88
C LEU A 662 22.26 21.06 26.21
N PRO A 663 21.81 22.23 26.72
CA PRO A 663 22.37 22.80 27.93
C PRO A 663 21.94 22.04 29.20
N ARG A 664 22.70 22.25 30.27
CA ARG A 664 22.39 21.72 31.62
C ARG A 664 21.34 22.56 32.35
N ASP A 665 21.18 23.81 31.96
CA ASP A 665 20.23 24.77 32.54
C ASP A 665 19.28 25.33 31.47
N SER A 666 18.28 26.10 31.85
CA SER A 666 17.28 26.65 30.92
C SER A 666 17.75 27.93 30.21
N GLU A 667 18.95 28.44 30.47
CA GLU A 667 19.46 29.66 29.86
C GLU A 667 19.71 29.54 28.36
N TRP A 668 19.64 30.66 27.66
CA TRP A 668 19.97 30.78 26.25
C TRP A 668 21.38 31.33 26.08
N ARG A 669 22.31 30.47 25.69
CA ARG A 669 23.69 30.87 25.36
C ARG A 669 23.98 30.48 23.93
N SER A 670 24.49 31.42 23.14
CA SER A 670 24.85 31.18 21.75
C SER A 670 25.98 30.15 21.59
N GLU A 671 26.85 30.01 22.57
CA GLU A 671 27.97 29.07 22.64
C GLU A 671 27.53 27.61 22.84
N ASP A 672 26.30 27.37 23.33
CA ASP A 672 25.77 26.02 23.48
C ASP A 672 25.33 25.39 22.16
N PHE A 673 25.18 26.20 21.09
CA PHE A 673 24.71 25.71 19.80
C PHE A 673 25.83 25.11 18.98
N PHE A 674 25.56 23.94 18.43
CA PHE A 674 26.42 23.26 17.49
C PHE A 674 25.63 22.86 16.23
N GLY A 675 26.33 22.74 15.11
CA GLY A 675 25.73 22.48 13.80
C GLY A 675 26.26 21.19 13.19
N GLY A 676 25.51 20.67 12.26
CA GLY A 676 25.88 19.48 11.49
C GLY A 676 25.14 19.41 10.15
N TRP A 677 25.59 18.52 9.29
CA TRP A 677 24.98 18.28 7.99
C TRP A 677 24.98 16.77 7.68
N GLY A 678 24.08 16.37 6.79
CA GLY A 678 23.99 14.99 6.33
C GLY A 678 23.46 14.90 4.91
N LEU A 679 24.07 14.00 4.14
CA LEU A 679 23.63 13.57 2.83
C LEU A 679 23.20 12.11 2.94
N THR A 680 21.93 11.83 2.68
CA THR A 680 21.37 10.47 2.74
C THR A 680 20.94 10.02 1.35
N LEU A 681 21.44 8.88 0.90
CA LEU A 681 20.88 8.10 -0.19
C LEU A 681 20.04 7.00 0.42
N GLY A 682 18.77 6.91 0.05
CA GLY A 682 17.89 5.90 0.63
C GLY A 682 16.71 5.55 -0.23
N GLY A 683 16.04 4.48 0.15
CA GLY A 683 14.86 4.03 -0.56
C GLY A 683 14.09 2.97 0.20
N TRP A 684 12.94 2.62 -0.36
CA TRP A 684 12.07 1.58 0.16
C TRP A 684 12.00 0.40 -0.81
N THR A 685 12.20 -0.80 -0.30
CA THR A 685 12.12 -2.05 -1.06
C THR A 685 11.19 -3.04 -0.35
N ARG A 686 10.88 -4.18 -0.99
CA ARG A 686 10.16 -5.30 -0.35
C ARG A 686 10.85 -5.81 0.91
N PHE A 687 12.18 -5.61 1.00
CA PHE A 687 13.01 -6.05 2.10
C PHE A 687 13.23 -4.95 3.14
N GLY A 688 12.41 -3.90 3.14
CA GLY A 688 12.50 -2.76 4.02
C GLY A 688 13.21 -1.56 3.40
N SER A 689 13.46 -0.55 4.23
CA SER A 689 14.22 0.63 3.82
C SER A 689 15.71 0.33 3.82
N GLY A 690 16.43 0.94 2.87
CA GLY A 690 17.88 1.04 2.90
C GLY A 690 18.29 2.50 2.96
N MET A 691 19.23 2.85 3.82
CA MET A 691 19.79 4.20 3.91
C MET A 691 21.29 4.15 4.13
N LEU A 692 21.99 4.96 3.33
CA LEU A 692 23.38 5.29 3.48
C LEU A 692 23.48 6.80 3.74
N THR A 693 23.97 7.17 4.91
CA THR A 693 24.10 8.58 5.30
C THR A 693 25.57 8.93 5.48
N ILE A 694 26.01 9.99 4.84
CA ILE A 694 27.30 10.64 5.07
C ILE A 694 27.01 11.93 5.81
N ALA A 695 27.61 12.12 6.99
CA ALA A 695 27.31 13.24 7.87
C ALA A 695 28.55 13.80 8.56
N GLY A 696 28.56 15.10 8.86
CA GLY A 696 29.64 15.78 9.57
C GLY A 696 29.13 16.83 10.56
N ALA A 697 29.81 16.97 11.71
CA ALA A 697 29.63 18.03 12.68
C ALA A 697 30.67 19.11 12.39
N GLY A 698 30.26 20.21 11.76
CA GLY A 698 31.18 21.24 11.27
C GLY A 698 31.80 20.86 9.92
N PHE A 699 32.78 21.68 9.44
CA PHE A 699 33.45 21.48 8.15
C PHE A 699 34.88 20.95 8.28
N SER A 700 35.38 20.75 9.50
CA SER A 700 36.78 20.40 9.79
C SER A 700 37.01 18.93 10.16
N GLU A 701 35.96 18.18 10.44
CA GLU A 701 36.04 16.77 10.82
C GLU A 701 35.80 15.82 9.66
N LEU A 702 36.37 14.61 9.73
CA LEU A 702 36.10 13.57 8.73
C LEU A 702 34.64 13.14 8.79
N PRO A 703 33.96 13.12 7.64
CA PRO A 703 32.56 12.70 7.59
C PRO A 703 32.37 11.27 8.08
N ARG A 704 31.27 11.02 8.74
CA ARG A 704 30.88 9.70 9.21
C ARG A 704 29.97 9.05 8.19
N VAL A 705 29.97 7.73 8.19
CA VAL A 705 29.10 6.91 7.36
C VAL A 705 28.21 6.07 8.24
N ASP A 706 26.89 6.25 8.12
CA ASP A 706 25.89 5.46 8.81
C ASP A 706 25.09 4.63 7.79
N ILE A 707 24.90 3.36 8.10
CA ILE A 707 24.12 2.41 7.30
C ILE A 707 22.94 1.93 8.15
N ASP A 708 21.74 1.97 7.57
CA ASP A 708 20.53 1.38 8.14
C ASP A 708 19.79 0.59 7.05
N VAL A 709 19.49 -0.66 7.32
CA VAL A 709 18.79 -1.57 6.39
C VAL A 709 17.74 -2.36 7.13
N GLY A 710 16.55 -2.48 6.57
CA GLY A 710 15.45 -3.25 7.14
C GLY A 710 14.29 -2.39 7.61
N PHE A 711 13.63 -2.83 8.66
CA PHE A 711 12.39 -2.23 9.15
C PHE A 711 12.63 -1.46 10.47
N PRO A 712 11.96 -0.32 10.67
CA PRO A 712 12.08 0.44 11.91
C PRO A 712 11.28 -0.23 13.03
N PHE A 713 11.94 -0.81 14.02
CA PHE A 713 11.30 -1.37 15.21
C PHE A 713 12.15 -1.22 16.47
#